data_0da8817799055dcfe634d67ae853a8d7
#
_entry.id   0da8817799055dcfe634d67ae853a8d7
#
_cell.length_a   1.000
_cell.length_b   1.000
_cell.length_c   1.000
_cell.angle_alpha   90.00
_cell.angle_beta   90.00
_cell.angle_gamma   90.00
#
_symmetry.space_group_name_H-M   'P 1'
#
loop_
_entity.id
_entity.type
_entity.pdbx_description
1 polymer ?
#
loop_
_entity_poly.entity_id
_entity_poly.type
_entity_poly.pdbx_seq_one_letter_code
_entity_poly.pdbx_strand_id
1 'polypeptide(L)'
;MASFYTSVERTAADILYVGYEGNRRVVEKVRFQPTLFIPTRNKSNYRTLDGVNVDTIQPGSMMDCRDFIRENEATNFRIYGNRDYIAQYISDRFPDGCEPDMSLVNVMFIDIEVQSDQGFPEPSLAQQPITAITVKSSNDDTFYTWGIGGFSPEISIVQDTRIEYKRCMDEHSLLKSFVSHYHNNIPDIVSGWNSEEFDMPYIVNRIARVLGEDQLRKLSLFGHKPELNKEGTMYKITGTTQLDFMKLFKKLGYTYGNQESYKLDNIANVVLGEKKLDYSEYSSLAALYRENHQKFIDYNIRDTQLVERMEEKTGFIALALTLAHKANSNYITSFGSVKIWDTYIYNVLRRRNIVISQPDPVHGDRRIEGAYVKQPLTGMHDWVCSFDLNSLYPHLIMQYNMSPETIADSVMPGVDVETLLTKNKFDVPKDHCLSSTGQLFRTDTHGIFPQIVEELYNERSVTKKKALSAMQDLEKISKDDIHQRFQVEKKISLYNNQQMAVKILMNSLYGAMSNKWFRYYDIRMAEAITISGQLTIRWAEQRINKYLNELLKTGNVDYVLAIDTDSLYVRLGDLVSKVMPDETDQDKICKFIDKVASQKIEPLLADAYEELKEYVNAYEQKMVMAREIIASRVVFTGKKRYIANVLNNEGVQYSSPKLKVTGIESVRSSTPQVCRQLIEKTLKLILNEDEFAVQAFIKQARDKFKGLPVEDVAFPRGVNNLWKKQKEGIGVPIHVRAARKYNHMVKEKNLNNKYETIQNGDKIKFTYLKMPNPAKQNVIAFPIILPNEFDLVRFVDYDMQFDKSYLEPIKNILDAIDWNVEKQNTLEDFFG
;
A
#
# COMPACT_ATOMS: atom_id res chain seq x y z
N MET A 1 5.61 30.05 -17.47
CA MET A 1 4.63 29.73 -16.40
C MET A 1 4.44 28.23 -16.44
N ALA A 2 4.40 27.59 -15.28
CA ALA A 2 4.18 26.13 -15.23
C ALA A 2 2.80 25.80 -15.78
N SER A 3 2.69 24.76 -16.59
CA SER A 3 1.43 24.21 -17.05
C SER A 3 1.35 22.73 -16.70
N PHE A 4 0.17 22.26 -16.26
CA PHE A 4 -0.06 20.88 -15.92
C PHE A 4 -1.53 20.50 -16.11
N TYR A 5 -1.83 19.21 -16.25
CA TYR A 5 -3.19 18.72 -16.42
C TYR A 5 -3.77 18.20 -15.10
N THR A 6 -5.10 18.27 -14.96
CA THR A 6 -5.84 17.65 -13.84
C THR A 6 -6.78 16.53 -14.31
N SER A 7 -7.20 16.57 -15.58
CA SER A 7 -7.96 15.49 -16.20
C SER A 7 -7.72 15.49 -17.72
N VAL A 8 -7.48 14.30 -18.27
CA VAL A 8 -7.43 14.09 -19.71
C VAL A 8 -8.28 12.87 -20.05
N GLU A 9 -9.34 13.10 -20.79
CA GLU A 9 -10.30 12.07 -21.15
C GLU A 9 -10.51 12.03 -22.66
N ARG A 10 -11.13 10.98 -23.16
CA ARG A 10 -11.48 10.91 -24.58
C ARG A 10 -12.95 10.60 -24.77
N THR A 11 -13.51 11.19 -25.81
CA THR A 11 -14.72 10.73 -26.48
C THR A 11 -14.35 9.88 -27.70
N ALA A 12 -15.33 9.53 -28.51
CA ALA A 12 -15.06 8.87 -29.80
C ALA A 12 -14.17 9.71 -30.74
N ALA A 13 -14.33 11.05 -30.72
CA ALA A 13 -13.72 11.97 -31.68
C ALA A 13 -12.69 12.95 -31.10
N ASP A 14 -12.80 13.26 -29.81
CA ASP A 14 -12.04 14.36 -29.20
C ASP A 14 -11.35 13.91 -27.92
N ILE A 15 -10.26 14.60 -27.57
CA ILE A 15 -9.68 14.64 -26.24
C ILE A 15 -10.33 15.78 -25.46
N LEU A 16 -10.74 15.49 -24.24
CA LEU A 16 -11.25 16.46 -23.27
C LEU A 16 -10.14 16.72 -22.26
N TYR A 17 -9.63 17.94 -22.30
CA TYR A 17 -8.50 18.38 -21.48
C TYR A 17 -8.95 19.35 -20.40
N VAL A 18 -8.52 19.12 -19.17
CA VAL A 18 -8.61 20.07 -18.07
C VAL A 18 -7.23 20.19 -17.44
N GLY A 19 -6.80 21.42 -17.18
CA GLY A 19 -5.49 21.67 -16.57
C GLY A 19 -5.32 23.14 -16.22
N TYR A 20 -4.08 23.53 -15.98
CA TYR A 20 -3.71 24.91 -15.65
C TYR A 20 -2.59 25.40 -16.56
N GLU A 21 -2.67 26.68 -16.94
CA GLU A 21 -1.61 27.44 -17.58
C GLU A 21 -1.31 28.66 -16.70
N GLY A 22 -0.21 28.62 -15.95
CA GLY A 22 -0.01 29.51 -14.81
C GLY A 22 -1.14 29.32 -13.78
N ASN A 23 -1.78 30.40 -13.36
CA ASN A 23 -2.88 30.35 -12.39
C ASN A 23 -4.26 30.23 -13.07
N ARG A 24 -4.32 30.09 -14.39
CA ARG A 24 -5.59 30.01 -15.12
C ARG A 24 -5.97 28.56 -15.38
N ARG A 25 -7.15 28.15 -14.92
CA ARG A 25 -7.76 26.87 -15.31
C ARG A 25 -8.16 26.89 -16.79
N VAL A 26 -7.77 25.86 -17.52
CA VAL A 26 -8.01 25.68 -18.95
C VAL A 26 -8.87 24.44 -19.15
N VAL A 27 -9.95 24.59 -19.93
CA VAL A 27 -10.88 23.51 -20.28
C VAL A 27 -11.02 23.49 -21.79
N GLU A 28 -10.56 22.44 -22.44
CA GLU A 28 -10.45 22.35 -23.89
C GLU A 28 -11.03 21.07 -24.44
N LYS A 29 -11.62 21.15 -25.62
CA LYS A 29 -12.02 20.02 -26.44
C LYS A 29 -11.15 20.03 -27.70
N VAL A 30 -10.29 19.03 -27.84
CA VAL A 30 -9.22 19.01 -28.85
C VAL A 30 -9.45 17.86 -29.81
N ARG A 31 -9.52 18.20 -31.11
CA ARG A 31 -9.47 17.21 -32.20
C ARG A 31 -8.07 16.63 -32.23
N PHE A 32 -7.90 15.39 -31.79
CA PHE A 32 -6.61 14.74 -31.73
C PHE A 32 -6.41 13.78 -32.91
N GLN A 33 -5.24 13.90 -33.54
CA GLN A 33 -4.79 13.03 -34.63
C GLN A 33 -3.61 12.21 -34.12
N PRO A 34 -3.82 10.94 -33.71
CA PRO A 34 -2.75 10.11 -33.21
C PRO A 34 -1.68 9.83 -34.26
N THR A 35 -0.44 9.77 -33.83
CA THR A 35 0.67 9.28 -34.63
C THR A 35 0.88 7.80 -34.42
N LEU A 36 0.85 7.05 -35.52
CA LEU A 36 1.20 5.63 -35.58
C LEU A 36 2.49 5.47 -36.38
N PHE A 37 3.04 4.26 -36.40
CA PHE A 37 4.27 3.97 -37.12
C PHE A 37 4.14 2.67 -37.91
N ILE A 38 4.74 2.67 -39.09
CA ILE A 38 4.81 1.54 -40.01
C ILE A 38 6.27 1.15 -40.29
N PRO A 39 6.60 -0.12 -40.50
CA PRO A 39 7.97 -0.53 -40.82
C PRO A 39 8.40 0.08 -42.18
N THR A 40 9.66 0.49 -42.24
CA THR A 40 10.26 1.02 -43.46
C THR A 40 11.61 0.40 -43.76
N ARG A 41 11.94 0.25 -45.05
CA ARG A 41 13.30 -0.18 -45.48
C ARG A 41 14.29 0.98 -45.56
N ASN A 42 13.79 2.19 -45.52
CA ASN A 42 14.61 3.39 -45.57
C ASN A 42 15.24 3.68 -44.21
N LYS A 43 16.33 4.44 -44.21
CA LYS A 43 16.88 4.97 -42.97
C LYS A 43 15.88 5.97 -42.39
N SER A 44 15.44 5.74 -41.16
CA SER A 44 14.50 6.60 -40.43
C SER A 44 15.15 7.16 -39.16
N ASN A 45 14.60 8.26 -38.69
CA ASN A 45 14.93 8.80 -37.35
C ASN A 45 14.30 8.01 -36.22
N TYR A 46 13.36 7.12 -36.55
CA TYR A 46 12.61 6.31 -35.59
C TYR A 46 12.94 4.83 -35.76
N ARG A 47 13.12 4.17 -34.65
CA ARG A 47 13.32 2.70 -34.61
C ARG A 47 12.57 2.08 -33.44
N THR A 48 12.24 0.82 -33.53
CA THR A 48 11.73 0.05 -32.40
C THR A 48 12.87 -0.35 -31.45
N LEU A 49 12.53 -0.89 -30.30
CA LEU A 49 13.51 -1.34 -29.31
C LEU A 49 14.38 -2.50 -29.84
N ASP A 50 13.82 -3.33 -30.67
CA ASP A 50 14.48 -4.44 -31.40
C ASP A 50 15.17 -4.00 -32.70
N GLY A 51 15.24 -2.68 -32.97
CA GLY A 51 16.05 -2.12 -34.04
C GLY A 51 15.37 -2.02 -35.42
N VAL A 52 14.07 -2.31 -35.55
CA VAL A 52 13.32 -2.14 -36.79
C VAL A 52 13.13 -0.65 -37.10
N ASN A 53 13.54 -0.19 -38.29
CA ASN A 53 13.25 1.17 -38.75
C ASN A 53 11.77 1.35 -39.02
N VAL A 54 11.21 2.44 -38.54
CA VAL A 54 9.79 2.76 -38.70
C VAL A 54 9.59 4.22 -39.09
N ASP A 55 8.55 4.50 -39.87
CA ASP A 55 8.18 5.87 -40.28
C ASP A 55 6.80 6.22 -39.73
N THR A 56 6.57 7.49 -39.48
CA THR A 56 5.32 8.04 -38.97
C THR A 56 4.20 7.95 -39.98
N ILE A 57 2.99 7.68 -39.50
CA ILE A 57 1.75 7.80 -40.28
C ILE A 57 0.64 8.41 -39.42
N GLN A 58 -0.15 9.28 -39.97
CA GLN A 58 -1.33 9.87 -39.34
C GLN A 58 -2.57 9.59 -40.18
N PRO A 59 -3.27 8.48 -39.95
CA PRO A 59 -4.45 8.09 -40.72
C PRO A 59 -5.61 9.09 -40.61
N GLY A 60 -5.63 9.93 -39.59
CA GLY A 60 -6.66 10.91 -39.32
C GLY A 60 -7.08 10.97 -37.85
N SER A 61 -8.38 10.99 -37.59
CA SER A 61 -8.93 10.99 -36.21
C SER A 61 -8.58 9.73 -35.44
N MET A 62 -8.86 9.71 -34.12
CA MET A 62 -8.72 8.51 -33.28
C MET A 62 -9.53 7.33 -33.82
N MET A 63 -10.64 7.58 -34.50
CA MET A 63 -11.48 6.55 -35.13
C MET A 63 -10.81 6.02 -36.40
N ASP A 64 -10.33 6.89 -37.24
CA ASP A 64 -9.61 6.51 -38.47
C ASP A 64 -8.35 5.70 -38.16
N CYS A 65 -7.62 6.09 -37.11
CA CYS A 65 -6.47 5.33 -36.62
C CYS A 65 -6.86 3.92 -36.16
N ARG A 66 -8.00 3.75 -35.50
CA ARG A 66 -8.49 2.45 -35.05
C ARG A 66 -8.87 1.56 -36.22
N ASP A 67 -9.56 2.13 -37.21
CA ASP A 67 -9.95 1.41 -38.42
C ASP A 67 -8.73 1.02 -39.25
N PHE A 68 -7.76 1.94 -39.42
CA PHE A 68 -6.47 1.66 -40.04
C PHE A 68 -5.71 0.52 -39.37
N ILE A 69 -5.64 0.50 -38.03
CA ILE A 69 -5.01 -0.61 -37.28
C ILE A 69 -5.73 -1.93 -37.60
N ARG A 70 -7.05 -1.96 -37.49
CA ARG A 70 -7.85 -3.19 -37.69
C ARG A 70 -7.66 -3.75 -39.11
N GLU A 71 -7.67 -2.91 -40.12
CA GLU A 71 -7.54 -3.31 -41.51
C GLU A 71 -6.15 -3.88 -41.82
N ASN A 72 -5.09 -3.24 -41.31
CA ASN A 72 -3.72 -3.67 -41.56
C ASN A 72 -3.35 -4.92 -40.76
N GLU A 73 -3.77 -5.04 -39.50
CA GLU A 73 -3.52 -6.23 -38.70
C GLU A 73 -4.25 -7.47 -39.24
N ALA A 74 -5.39 -7.31 -39.89
CA ALA A 74 -6.08 -8.40 -40.59
C ALA A 74 -5.23 -9.01 -41.75
N THR A 75 -4.27 -8.27 -42.26
CA THR A 75 -3.30 -8.72 -43.27
C THR A 75 -1.92 -9.06 -42.70
N ASN A 76 -1.78 -9.22 -41.39
CA ASN A 76 -0.52 -9.44 -40.65
C ASN A 76 0.54 -8.30 -40.82
N PHE A 77 0.10 -7.10 -41.18
CA PHE A 77 0.97 -5.94 -41.26
C PHE A 77 1.07 -5.28 -39.87
N ARG A 78 2.28 -5.22 -39.33
CA ARG A 78 2.49 -4.71 -37.99
C ARG A 78 2.39 -3.19 -37.94
N ILE A 79 1.56 -2.65 -37.06
CA ILE A 79 1.44 -1.23 -36.74
C ILE A 79 2.05 -1.01 -35.34
N TYR A 80 2.99 -0.08 -35.28
CA TYR A 80 3.70 0.28 -34.04
C TYR A 80 3.18 1.58 -33.44
N GLY A 81 3.61 1.91 -32.23
CA GLY A 81 3.24 3.13 -31.53
C GLY A 81 2.22 2.91 -30.43
N ASN A 82 1.95 3.95 -29.67
CA ASN A 82 1.05 3.86 -28.51
C ASN A 82 -0.42 3.94 -28.93
N ARG A 83 -1.20 2.94 -28.59
CA ARG A 83 -2.65 2.89 -28.85
C ARG A 83 -3.47 3.51 -27.71
N ASP A 84 -2.84 3.92 -26.62
CA ASP A 84 -3.45 4.77 -25.61
C ASP A 84 -3.33 6.23 -26.06
N TYR A 85 -4.37 6.72 -26.73
CA TYR A 85 -4.38 8.07 -27.29
C TYR A 85 -4.40 9.16 -26.22
N ILE A 86 -4.83 8.85 -24.98
CA ILE A 86 -4.72 9.77 -23.84
C ILE A 86 -3.24 9.94 -23.47
N ALA A 87 -2.53 8.82 -23.30
CA ALA A 87 -1.10 8.86 -22.99
C ALA A 87 -0.29 9.52 -24.12
N GLN A 88 -0.67 9.27 -25.37
CA GLN A 88 -0.04 9.93 -26.54
C GLN A 88 -0.25 11.45 -26.49
N TYR A 89 -1.49 11.91 -26.28
CA TYR A 89 -1.82 13.33 -26.16
C TYR A 89 -1.08 14.02 -25.01
N ILE A 90 -1.06 13.40 -23.82
CA ILE A 90 -0.34 13.95 -22.66
C ILE A 90 1.15 14.11 -23.01
N SER A 91 1.74 13.08 -23.62
CA SER A 91 3.16 13.11 -24.02
C SER A 91 3.46 14.12 -25.13
N ASP A 92 2.51 14.38 -26.04
CA ASP A 92 2.64 15.41 -27.07
C ASP A 92 2.57 16.82 -26.49
N ARG A 93 1.68 17.03 -25.52
CA ARG A 93 1.50 18.35 -24.89
C ARG A 93 2.60 18.64 -23.86
N PHE A 94 3.10 17.61 -23.17
CA PHE A 94 4.12 17.69 -22.12
C PHE A 94 5.33 16.78 -22.44
N PRO A 95 6.10 17.07 -23.48
CA PRO A 95 7.19 16.18 -23.92
C PRO A 95 8.29 15.99 -22.85
N ASP A 96 8.54 17.01 -22.03
CA ASP A 96 9.52 16.99 -20.94
C ASP A 96 8.91 16.61 -19.58
N GLY A 97 7.61 16.29 -19.56
CA GLY A 97 6.82 16.10 -18.33
C GLY A 97 6.29 17.45 -17.80
N CYS A 98 5.53 17.37 -16.71
CA CYS A 98 5.05 18.54 -15.98
C CYS A 98 4.93 18.21 -14.49
N GLU A 99 5.02 19.22 -13.64
CA GLU A 99 4.84 19.12 -12.20
C GLU A 99 3.56 19.84 -11.79
N PRO A 100 2.69 19.22 -10.98
CA PRO A 100 1.46 19.86 -10.51
C PRO A 100 1.77 20.90 -9.43
N ASP A 101 1.14 22.05 -9.52
CA ASP A 101 1.07 22.99 -8.39
C ASP A 101 -0.17 22.67 -7.57
N MET A 102 0.04 21.98 -6.43
CA MET A 102 -1.04 21.54 -5.55
C MET A 102 -1.86 22.69 -4.96
N SER A 103 -1.31 23.91 -4.93
CA SER A 103 -2.06 25.09 -4.45
C SER A 103 -3.14 25.58 -5.42
N LEU A 104 -3.08 25.12 -6.68
CA LEU A 104 -4.08 25.44 -7.71
C LEU A 104 -5.12 24.36 -7.87
N VAL A 105 -4.78 23.11 -7.52
CA VAL A 105 -5.70 21.96 -7.65
C VAL A 105 -6.83 22.06 -6.63
N ASN A 106 -8.06 22.14 -7.13
CA ASN A 106 -9.24 22.17 -6.27
C ASN A 106 -9.70 20.74 -5.92
N VAL A 107 -9.45 20.33 -4.68
CA VAL A 107 -9.94 19.07 -4.11
C VAL A 107 -11.22 19.35 -3.32
N MET A 108 -12.32 18.71 -3.69
CA MET A 108 -13.58 18.76 -2.94
C MET A 108 -13.73 17.48 -2.13
N PHE A 109 -13.71 17.60 -0.80
CA PHE A 109 -14.10 16.54 0.12
C PHE A 109 -15.62 16.55 0.25
N ILE A 110 -16.25 15.38 0.23
CA ILE A 110 -17.71 15.22 0.23
C ILE A 110 -18.12 14.06 1.12
N ASP A 111 -19.26 14.25 1.81
CA ASP A 111 -19.95 13.21 2.56
C ASP A 111 -21.46 13.47 2.52
N ILE A 112 -22.27 12.41 2.49
CA ILE A 112 -23.74 12.50 2.47
C ILE A 112 -24.36 11.66 3.56
N GLU A 113 -25.54 12.13 4.04
CA GLU A 113 -26.39 11.35 4.90
C GLU A 113 -27.70 11.02 4.18
N VAL A 114 -28.11 9.77 4.29
CA VAL A 114 -29.31 9.25 3.66
C VAL A 114 -30.29 8.73 4.72
N GLN A 115 -31.56 8.98 4.54
CA GLN A 115 -32.58 8.40 5.42
C GLN A 115 -32.51 6.88 5.38
N SER A 116 -32.38 6.24 6.54
CA SER A 116 -32.13 4.80 6.66
C SER A 116 -33.23 4.01 7.41
N ASP A 117 -34.44 4.55 7.46
CA ASP A 117 -35.57 3.90 8.18
C ASP A 117 -35.97 2.53 7.59
N GLN A 118 -35.64 2.27 6.33
CA GLN A 118 -36.00 1.05 5.60
C GLN A 118 -34.81 0.09 5.35
N GLY A 119 -33.75 0.21 6.15
CA GLY A 119 -32.52 -0.56 5.99
C GLY A 119 -31.41 0.24 5.31
N PHE A 120 -30.28 -0.43 5.02
CA PHE A 120 -29.12 0.24 4.45
C PHE A 120 -29.42 0.75 3.03
N PRO A 121 -29.14 2.02 2.72
CA PRO A 121 -29.44 2.63 1.42
C PRO A 121 -28.54 2.02 0.32
N GLU A 122 -29.15 1.53 -0.76
CA GLU A 122 -28.45 0.97 -1.90
C GLU A 122 -28.21 2.06 -2.96
N PRO A 123 -26.94 2.38 -3.31
CA PRO A 123 -26.63 3.46 -4.25
C PRO A 123 -27.20 3.26 -5.65
N SER A 124 -27.25 2.01 -6.15
CA SER A 124 -27.80 1.69 -7.47
C SER A 124 -29.29 2.00 -7.57
N LEU A 125 -30.04 1.83 -6.48
CA LEU A 125 -31.47 2.10 -6.42
C LEU A 125 -31.77 3.53 -5.96
N ALA A 126 -30.97 4.11 -5.07
CA ALA A 126 -31.10 5.43 -4.47
C ALA A 126 -32.57 5.78 -4.13
N GLN A 127 -33.25 4.88 -3.37
CA GLN A 127 -34.68 5.01 -3.08
C GLN A 127 -34.98 6.01 -1.97
N GLN A 128 -34.13 6.01 -0.93
CA GLN A 128 -34.30 6.86 0.23
C GLN A 128 -33.81 8.29 -0.03
N PRO A 129 -34.42 9.32 0.58
CA PRO A 129 -33.99 10.70 0.41
C PRO A 129 -32.60 10.97 1.02
N ILE A 130 -31.83 11.83 0.36
CA ILE A 130 -30.66 12.46 0.94
C ILE A 130 -31.13 13.53 1.94
N THR A 131 -30.65 13.46 3.16
CA THR A 131 -31.06 14.36 4.27
C THR A 131 -30.02 15.42 4.61
N ALA A 132 -28.73 15.15 4.29
CA ALA A 132 -27.66 16.12 4.40
C ALA A 132 -26.59 15.86 3.33
N ILE A 133 -25.94 16.93 2.88
CA ILE A 133 -24.73 16.90 2.07
C ILE A 133 -23.75 17.90 2.66
N THR A 134 -22.50 17.50 2.90
CA THR A 134 -21.42 18.40 3.28
C THR A 134 -20.31 18.35 2.25
N VAL A 135 -19.81 19.51 1.82
CA VAL A 135 -18.63 19.64 0.99
C VAL A 135 -17.65 20.64 1.59
N LYS A 136 -16.35 20.35 1.38
CA LYS A 136 -15.24 21.25 1.72
C LYS A 136 -14.27 21.29 0.55
N SER A 137 -13.98 22.47 0.05
CA SER A 137 -12.97 22.68 -1.00
C SER A 137 -11.59 22.96 -0.38
N SER A 138 -10.53 22.43 -0.97
CA SER A 138 -9.15 22.74 -0.55
C SER A 138 -8.78 24.21 -0.75
N ASN A 139 -9.52 24.93 -1.59
CA ASN A 139 -9.29 26.35 -1.90
C ASN A 139 -10.16 27.31 -1.07
N ASP A 140 -10.98 26.81 -0.18
CA ASP A 140 -11.91 27.57 0.65
C ASP A 140 -11.96 26.97 2.06
N ASP A 141 -11.87 27.78 3.10
CA ASP A 141 -11.89 27.31 4.49
C ASP A 141 -13.29 27.00 5.01
N THR A 142 -14.33 27.07 4.15
CA THR A 142 -15.72 26.93 4.54
C THR A 142 -16.24 25.52 4.25
N PHE A 143 -16.89 24.91 5.24
CA PHE A 143 -17.72 23.73 5.07
C PHE A 143 -19.13 24.17 4.64
N TYR A 144 -19.50 23.84 3.41
CA TYR A 144 -20.84 24.09 2.88
C TYR A 144 -21.71 22.86 3.16
N THR A 145 -22.78 23.07 3.94
CA THR A 145 -23.65 21.96 4.34
C THR A 145 -25.09 22.27 3.99
N TRP A 146 -25.77 21.36 3.34
CA TRP A 146 -27.20 21.38 3.03
C TRP A 146 -27.93 20.38 3.91
N GLY A 147 -29.06 20.76 4.53
CA GLY A 147 -29.84 19.84 5.33
C GLY A 147 -31.33 20.25 5.38
N ILE A 148 -32.18 19.26 5.71
CA ILE A 148 -33.64 19.44 5.82
C ILE A 148 -34.01 19.59 7.30
N GLY A 149 -33.77 20.77 7.88
CA GLY A 149 -34.04 21.03 9.31
C GLY A 149 -33.26 22.23 9.83
N GLY A 150 -33.38 22.49 11.11
CA GLY A 150 -32.67 23.59 11.77
C GLY A 150 -31.26 23.17 12.19
N PHE A 151 -30.27 24.02 11.93
CA PHE A 151 -28.89 23.88 12.43
C PHE A 151 -28.33 25.29 12.67
N SER A 152 -27.59 25.45 13.75
CA SER A 152 -26.94 26.71 14.14
C SER A 152 -25.43 26.50 14.17
N PRO A 153 -24.69 27.11 13.25
CA PRO A 153 -23.21 26.97 13.21
C PRO A 153 -22.56 27.44 14.52
N GLU A 154 -23.13 28.41 15.22
CA GLU A 154 -22.55 29.02 16.43
C GLU A 154 -22.50 28.04 17.63
N ILE A 155 -23.36 27.02 17.64
CA ILE A 155 -23.38 25.99 18.69
C ILE A 155 -22.91 24.64 18.21
N SER A 156 -22.27 24.60 17.03
CA SER A 156 -21.64 23.38 16.50
C SER A 156 -20.60 22.84 17.47
N ILE A 157 -20.60 21.51 17.63
CA ILE A 157 -19.59 20.80 18.41
C ILE A 157 -18.34 20.48 17.56
N VAL A 158 -18.38 20.73 16.26
CA VAL A 158 -17.23 20.60 15.37
C VAL A 158 -16.40 21.88 15.45
N GLN A 159 -15.28 21.81 16.16
CA GLN A 159 -14.41 22.95 16.42
C GLN A 159 -13.51 23.27 15.21
N ASP A 160 -12.94 24.49 15.21
CA ASP A 160 -11.96 24.97 14.23
C ASP A 160 -12.47 24.92 12.77
N THR A 161 -13.78 25.16 12.57
CA THR A 161 -14.40 25.14 11.25
C THR A 161 -15.25 26.36 11.00
N ARG A 162 -15.20 26.90 9.79
CA ARG A 162 -16.18 27.86 9.27
C ARG A 162 -17.28 27.07 8.56
N ILE A 163 -18.52 27.21 9.03
CA ILE A 163 -19.67 26.45 8.50
C ILE A 163 -20.66 27.41 7.85
N GLU A 164 -21.03 27.15 6.61
CA GLU A 164 -22.15 27.77 5.91
C GLU A 164 -23.27 26.74 5.74
N TYR A 165 -24.29 26.84 6.56
CA TYR A 165 -25.44 25.95 6.53
C TYR A 165 -26.58 26.51 5.68
N LYS A 166 -27.04 25.72 4.71
CA LYS A 166 -28.19 26.01 3.84
C LYS A 166 -29.38 25.15 4.23
N ARG A 167 -30.28 25.72 5.02
CA ARG A 167 -31.52 25.05 5.36
C ARG A 167 -32.42 24.92 4.13
N CYS A 168 -32.79 23.67 3.79
CA CYS A 168 -33.70 23.35 2.70
C CYS A 168 -35.07 22.92 3.23
N MET A 169 -36.14 23.16 2.46
CA MET A 169 -37.48 22.78 2.86
C MET A 169 -37.77 21.30 2.62
N ASP A 170 -37.14 20.74 1.59
CA ASP A 170 -37.28 19.36 1.16
C ASP A 170 -36.03 18.92 0.38
N GLU A 171 -35.97 17.66 0.04
CA GLU A 171 -34.84 17.08 -0.72
C GLU A 171 -34.70 17.70 -2.12
N HIS A 172 -35.81 18.04 -2.79
CA HIS A 172 -35.77 18.68 -4.12
C HIS A 172 -35.00 19.99 -4.05
N SER A 173 -35.30 20.84 -3.07
CA SER A 173 -34.61 22.12 -2.86
C SER A 173 -33.16 21.93 -2.42
N LEU A 174 -32.87 20.88 -1.60
CA LEU A 174 -31.52 20.51 -1.19
C LEU A 174 -30.68 20.15 -2.40
N LEU A 175 -31.08 19.17 -3.20
CA LEU A 175 -30.38 18.72 -4.38
C LEU A 175 -30.22 19.83 -5.43
N LYS A 176 -31.23 20.64 -5.67
CA LYS A 176 -31.16 21.77 -6.60
C LYS A 176 -30.12 22.81 -6.16
N SER A 177 -30.08 23.14 -4.87
CA SER A 177 -29.10 24.06 -4.30
C SER A 177 -27.68 23.49 -4.37
N PHE A 178 -27.50 22.20 -4.02
CA PHE A 178 -26.22 21.50 -4.12
C PHE A 178 -25.72 21.47 -5.58
N VAL A 179 -26.56 21.06 -6.55
CA VAL A 179 -26.19 21.02 -7.97
C VAL A 179 -25.78 22.40 -8.49
N SER A 180 -26.46 23.46 -8.06
CA SER A 180 -26.09 24.82 -8.41
C SER A 180 -24.73 25.23 -7.83
N HIS A 181 -24.46 24.91 -6.58
CA HIS A 181 -23.17 25.16 -5.94
C HIS A 181 -22.05 24.36 -6.62
N TYR A 182 -22.27 23.07 -6.85
CA TYR A 182 -21.30 22.19 -7.53
C TYR A 182 -20.99 22.72 -8.93
N HIS A 183 -22.01 23.09 -9.72
CA HIS A 183 -21.84 23.61 -11.07
C HIS A 183 -20.99 24.89 -11.13
N ASN A 184 -21.14 25.76 -10.16
CA ASN A 184 -20.38 27.01 -10.08
C ASN A 184 -18.95 26.79 -9.58
N ASN A 185 -18.68 25.65 -8.91
CA ASN A 185 -17.41 25.34 -8.24
C ASN A 185 -16.92 23.93 -8.60
N ILE A 186 -17.08 23.49 -9.86
CA ILE A 186 -16.70 22.14 -10.29
C ILE A 186 -15.22 21.86 -9.92
N PRO A 187 -14.95 20.86 -9.05
CA PRO A 187 -13.61 20.59 -8.59
C PRO A 187 -12.76 19.87 -9.66
N ASP A 188 -11.44 19.88 -9.48
CA ASP A 188 -10.54 19.01 -10.23
C ASP A 188 -10.61 17.58 -9.74
N ILE A 189 -10.71 17.43 -8.40
CA ILE A 189 -10.76 16.15 -7.71
C ILE A 189 -11.93 16.15 -6.73
N VAL A 190 -12.70 15.06 -6.72
CA VAL A 190 -13.63 14.72 -5.66
C VAL A 190 -13.05 13.58 -4.82
N SER A 191 -13.04 13.75 -3.51
CA SER A 191 -12.59 12.75 -2.56
C SER A 191 -13.57 12.64 -1.38
N GLY A 192 -13.62 11.47 -0.76
CA GLY A 192 -14.43 11.18 0.40
C GLY A 192 -14.10 9.80 0.92
N TRP A 193 -14.80 9.34 1.95
CA TRP A 193 -14.56 8.00 2.49
C TRP A 193 -15.52 6.98 1.88
N ASN A 194 -15.04 6.14 0.99
CA ASN A 194 -15.83 5.23 0.17
C ASN A 194 -16.74 5.95 -0.85
N SER A 195 -16.39 7.17 -1.19
CA SER A 195 -17.23 8.07 -1.99
C SER A 195 -17.43 7.60 -3.44
N GLU A 196 -16.48 6.85 -4.00
CA GLU A 196 -16.61 6.28 -5.35
C GLU A 196 -17.70 5.19 -5.43
N GLU A 197 -17.93 4.45 -4.34
CA GLU A 197 -18.86 3.31 -4.32
C GLU A 197 -20.19 3.66 -3.61
N PHE A 198 -20.25 4.73 -2.82
CA PHE A 198 -21.46 5.13 -2.11
C PHE A 198 -21.93 6.54 -2.44
N ASP A 199 -21.23 7.60 -1.99
CA ASP A 199 -21.73 8.97 -2.05
C ASP A 199 -22.00 9.45 -3.48
N MET A 200 -21.02 9.34 -4.37
CA MET A 200 -21.16 9.83 -5.73
C MET A 200 -22.19 9.03 -6.55
N PRO A 201 -22.24 7.71 -6.51
CA PRO A 201 -23.30 6.95 -7.15
C PRO A 201 -24.69 7.29 -6.59
N TYR A 202 -24.79 7.46 -5.26
CA TYR A 202 -26.05 7.83 -4.64
C TYR A 202 -26.53 9.21 -5.09
N ILE A 203 -25.68 10.22 -5.06
CA ILE A 203 -25.95 11.58 -5.54
C ILE A 203 -26.41 11.57 -7.00
N VAL A 204 -25.65 10.91 -7.88
CA VAL A 204 -25.98 10.85 -9.31
C VAL A 204 -27.36 10.22 -9.53
N ASN A 205 -27.62 9.06 -8.95
CA ASN A 205 -28.89 8.35 -9.09
C ASN A 205 -30.05 9.13 -8.46
N ARG A 206 -29.79 9.84 -7.34
CA ARG A 206 -30.81 10.62 -6.66
C ARG A 206 -31.17 11.89 -7.40
N ILE A 207 -30.18 12.60 -7.96
CA ILE A 207 -30.40 13.74 -8.85
C ILE A 207 -31.25 13.32 -10.06
N ALA A 208 -30.90 12.21 -10.71
CA ALA A 208 -31.67 11.70 -11.85
C ALA A 208 -33.11 11.44 -11.49
N ARG A 209 -33.37 10.85 -10.31
CA ARG A 209 -34.71 10.49 -9.83
C ARG A 209 -35.56 11.71 -9.42
N VAL A 210 -34.98 12.69 -8.73
CA VAL A 210 -35.72 13.79 -8.10
C VAL A 210 -35.77 15.03 -8.98
N LEU A 211 -34.65 15.37 -9.64
CA LEU A 211 -34.51 16.57 -10.48
C LEU A 211 -34.57 16.29 -11.98
N GLY A 212 -34.43 15.01 -12.37
CA GLY A 212 -34.36 14.59 -13.77
C GLY A 212 -32.91 14.51 -14.30
N GLU A 213 -32.73 13.65 -15.29
CA GLU A 213 -31.38 13.32 -15.85
C GLU A 213 -30.65 14.53 -16.47
N ASP A 214 -31.38 15.54 -16.97
CA ASP A 214 -30.73 16.72 -17.58
C ASP A 214 -29.93 17.54 -16.57
N GLN A 215 -30.30 17.49 -15.26
CA GLN A 215 -29.53 18.16 -14.22
C GLN A 215 -28.16 17.51 -13.97
N LEU A 216 -27.98 16.25 -14.35
CA LEU A 216 -26.70 15.56 -14.27
C LEU A 216 -25.61 16.20 -15.13
N ARG A 217 -25.99 16.87 -16.23
CA ARG A 217 -25.04 17.58 -17.10
C ARG A 217 -24.28 18.70 -16.38
N LYS A 218 -24.90 19.24 -15.32
CA LYS A 218 -24.30 20.32 -14.52
C LYS A 218 -23.16 19.84 -13.61
N LEU A 219 -23.03 18.53 -13.42
CA LEU A 219 -21.89 17.95 -12.67
C LEU A 219 -20.60 17.92 -13.50
N SER A 220 -20.67 18.11 -14.82
CA SER A 220 -19.53 17.99 -15.73
C SER A 220 -19.14 19.31 -16.32
N LEU A 221 -17.84 19.58 -16.42
CA LEU A 221 -17.27 20.74 -17.12
C LEU A 221 -17.63 20.79 -18.61
N PHE A 222 -17.89 19.63 -19.22
CA PHE A 222 -18.21 19.51 -20.66
C PHE A 222 -19.71 19.30 -20.91
N GLY A 223 -20.56 19.36 -19.88
CA GLY A 223 -21.99 19.15 -20.01
C GLY A 223 -22.39 17.71 -20.39
N HIS A 224 -21.51 16.75 -20.15
CA HIS A 224 -21.82 15.34 -20.35
C HIS A 224 -22.53 14.76 -19.14
N LYS A 225 -23.45 13.82 -19.34
CA LYS A 225 -24.02 13.05 -18.23
C LYS A 225 -22.93 12.12 -17.66
N PRO A 226 -22.92 11.89 -16.33
CA PRO A 226 -22.07 10.87 -15.74
C PRO A 226 -22.32 9.49 -16.38
N GLU A 227 -21.25 8.76 -16.65
CA GLU A 227 -21.30 7.43 -17.25
C GLU A 227 -20.96 6.36 -16.20
N LEU A 228 -21.81 5.34 -16.11
CA LEU A 228 -21.56 4.19 -15.21
C LEU A 228 -20.41 3.34 -15.75
N ASN A 229 -19.49 2.91 -14.89
CA ASN A 229 -18.42 1.99 -15.29
C ASN A 229 -19.00 0.62 -15.70
N LYS A 230 -18.16 -0.22 -16.32
CA LYS A 230 -18.62 -1.54 -16.83
C LYS A 230 -19.08 -2.49 -15.72
N GLU A 231 -18.54 -2.32 -14.52
CA GLU A 231 -18.89 -3.09 -13.32
C GLU A 231 -20.20 -2.64 -12.67
N GLY A 232 -20.74 -1.48 -13.08
CA GLY A 232 -21.99 -0.94 -12.53
C GLY A 232 -21.87 -0.34 -11.13
N THR A 233 -20.67 0.00 -10.69
CA THR A 233 -20.39 0.42 -9.29
C THR A 233 -20.01 1.88 -9.14
N MET A 234 -19.45 2.52 -10.15
CA MET A 234 -18.91 3.87 -10.09
C MET A 234 -19.35 4.70 -11.29
N TYR A 235 -19.70 5.95 -11.05
CA TYR A 235 -19.96 6.94 -12.10
C TYR A 235 -18.70 7.73 -12.44
N LYS A 236 -18.38 7.81 -13.72
CA LYS A 236 -17.36 8.71 -14.26
C LYS A 236 -18.00 10.07 -14.54
N ILE A 237 -17.48 11.13 -13.95
CA ILE A 237 -17.89 12.51 -14.19
C ILE A 237 -16.81 13.19 -15.05
N THR A 238 -17.16 13.54 -16.28
CA THR A 238 -16.21 14.08 -17.24
C THR A 238 -15.63 15.42 -16.79
N GLY A 239 -14.31 15.51 -16.75
CA GLY A 239 -13.56 16.70 -16.34
C GLY A 239 -13.27 16.79 -14.84
N THR A 240 -13.74 15.84 -14.03
CA THR A 240 -13.44 15.73 -12.61
C THR A 240 -12.90 14.34 -12.29
N THR A 241 -11.78 14.27 -11.62
CA THR A 241 -11.19 12.99 -11.20
C THR A 241 -11.72 12.60 -9.83
N GLN A 242 -12.23 11.38 -9.68
CA GLN A 242 -12.59 10.82 -8.38
C GLN A 242 -11.39 10.08 -7.78
N LEU A 243 -11.00 10.45 -6.57
CA LEU A 243 -9.93 9.79 -5.80
C LEU A 243 -10.46 9.46 -4.39
N ASP A 244 -11.03 8.28 -4.25
CA ASP A 244 -11.55 7.79 -2.97
C ASP A 244 -10.45 7.66 -1.93
N PHE A 245 -10.59 8.38 -0.80
CA PHE A 245 -9.55 8.43 0.23
C PHE A 245 -9.33 7.08 0.93
N MET A 246 -10.36 6.26 1.07
CA MET A 246 -10.20 4.91 1.61
C MET A 246 -9.34 4.04 0.67
N LYS A 247 -9.52 4.15 -0.65
CA LYS A 247 -8.70 3.44 -1.64
C LYS A 247 -7.27 3.97 -1.65
N LEU A 248 -7.08 5.28 -1.54
CA LEU A 248 -5.76 5.89 -1.38
C LEU A 248 -5.07 5.37 -0.12
N PHE A 249 -5.74 5.37 1.03
CA PHE A 249 -5.19 4.85 2.27
C PHE A 249 -4.81 3.37 2.18
N LYS A 250 -5.65 2.53 1.58
CA LYS A 250 -5.33 1.11 1.37
C LYS A 250 -4.07 0.92 0.53
N LYS A 251 -3.80 1.80 -0.43
CA LYS A 251 -2.66 1.70 -1.33
C LYS A 251 -1.39 2.37 -0.82
N LEU A 252 -1.50 3.56 -0.28
CA LEU A 252 -0.36 4.41 0.08
C LEU A 252 -0.05 4.37 1.57
N GLY A 253 -1.01 3.98 2.40
CA GLY A 253 -0.90 3.94 3.87
C GLY A 253 -0.16 2.73 4.43
N TYR A 254 0.77 2.12 3.69
CA TYR A 254 1.50 0.92 4.11
C TYR A 254 2.33 1.12 5.39
N THR A 255 2.73 2.34 5.69
CA THR A 255 3.43 2.69 6.94
C THR A 255 2.57 2.52 8.18
N TYR A 256 1.24 2.60 8.03
CA TYR A 256 0.28 2.34 9.10
C TYR A 256 -0.03 0.83 9.26
N GLY A 257 0.50 -0.01 8.37
CA GLY A 257 0.23 -1.45 8.35
C GLY A 257 -1.21 -1.80 7.96
N ASN A 258 -1.51 -3.11 8.00
CA ASN A 258 -2.86 -3.60 7.73
C ASN A 258 -3.78 -3.30 8.92
N GLN A 259 -4.96 -2.75 8.66
CA GLN A 259 -5.92 -2.34 9.67
C GLN A 259 -6.98 -3.41 9.95
N GLU A 260 -7.49 -3.45 11.18
CA GLU A 260 -8.62 -4.34 11.58
C GLU A 260 -9.89 -3.98 10.84
N SER A 261 -10.10 -2.69 10.66
CA SER A 261 -11.24 -2.12 9.96
C SER A 261 -10.78 -0.95 9.11
N TYR A 262 -11.35 -0.82 7.91
CA TYR A 262 -11.18 0.37 7.06
C TYR A 262 -12.38 1.31 7.16
N LYS A 263 -13.17 1.24 8.23
CA LYS A 263 -14.19 2.26 8.52
C LYS A 263 -13.52 3.57 8.90
N LEU A 264 -14.14 4.69 8.54
CA LEU A 264 -13.63 6.04 8.76
C LEU A 264 -13.18 6.25 10.22
N ASP A 265 -14.01 5.86 11.18
CA ASP A 265 -13.72 6.00 12.61
C ASP A 265 -12.41 5.35 13.03
N ASN A 266 -12.18 4.10 12.57
CA ASN A 266 -10.96 3.37 12.91
C ASN A 266 -9.72 4.01 12.26
N ILE A 267 -9.81 4.41 11.00
CA ILE A 267 -8.65 4.96 10.29
C ILE A 267 -8.34 6.38 10.76
N ALA A 268 -9.35 7.20 11.03
CA ALA A 268 -9.16 8.52 11.63
C ALA A 268 -8.47 8.42 13.00
N ASN A 269 -8.87 7.44 13.83
CA ASN A 269 -8.20 7.19 15.10
C ASN A 269 -6.73 6.74 14.92
N VAL A 270 -6.45 5.89 13.94
CA VAL A 270 -5.09 5.43 13.63
C VAL A 270 -4.21 6.57 13.10
N VAL A 271 -4.75 7.39 12.21
CA VAL A 271 -4.00 8.46 11.55
C VAL A 271 -3.91 9.70 12.42
N LEU A 272 -5.03 10.18 12.95
CA LEU A 272 -5.16 11.45 13.64
C LEU A 272 -5.17 11.32 15.18
N GLY A 273 -5.58 10.17 15.71
CA GLY A 273 -5.95 10.01 17.12
C GLY A 273 -7.39 10.49 17.42
N GLU A 274 -8.19 10.74 16.39
CA GLU A 274 -9.52 11.32 16.45
C GLU A 274 -10.57 10.31 15.97
N LYS A 275 -11.82 10.55 16.36
CA LYS A 275 -12.94 9.67 16.03
C LYS A 275 -14.11 10.47 15.46
N LYS A 276 -15.05 9.73 14.86
CA LYS A 276 -16.38 10.24 14.53
C LYS A 276 -17.11 10.71 15.78
N LEU A 277 -18.17 11.51 15.60
CA LEU A 277 -19.03 11.87 16.72
C LEU A 277 -19.79 10.64 17.21
N ASP A 278 -19.75 10.41 18.51
CA ASP A 278 -20.53 9.34 19.14
C ASP A 278 -22.01 9.72 19.20
N TYR A 279 -22.89 8.81 18.78
CA TYR A 279 -24.34 8.92 18.86
C TYR A 279 -24.98 7.68 19.51
N SER A 280 -24.20 6.95 20.30
CA SER A 280 -24.66 5.72 20.95
C SER A 280 -25.84 5.89 21.90
N GLU A 281 -26.11 7.12 22.35
CA GLU A 281 -27.33 7.50 23.11
C GLU A 281 -28.61 7.42 22.28
N TYR A 282 -28.52 7.40 20.93
CA TYR A 282 -29.66 7.23 20.03
C TYR A 282 -29.71 5.82 19.47
N SER A 283 -30.91 5.30 19.21
CA SER A 283 -31.09 3.93 18.74
C SER A 283 -30.57 3.68 17.31
N SER A 284 -30.44 4.73 16.51
CA SER A 284 -29.94 4.70 15.13
C SER A 284 -29.62 6.11 14.63
N LEU A 285 -28.94 6.20 13.47
CA LEU A 285 -28.72 7.48 12.78
C LEU A 285 -30.05 8.15 12.37
N ALA A 286 -31.06 7.36 11.99
CA ALA A 286 -32.41 7.85 11.73
C ALA A 286 -33.11 8.42 12.98
N ALA A 287 -32.85 7.86 14.16
CA ALA A 287 -33.30 8.43 15.42
C ALA A 287 -32.58 9.75 15.73
N LEU A 288 -31.26 9.79 15.56
CA LEU A 288 -30.46 11.01 15.69
C LEU A 288 -31.01 12.14 14.78
N TYR A 289 -31.27 11.83 13.50
CA TYR A 289 -31.87 12.79 12.56
C TYR A 289 -33.18 13.40 13.07
N ARG A 290 -34.09 12.60 13.66
CA ARG A 290 -35.40 13.05 14.15
C ARG A 290 -35.33 13.75 15.49
N GLU A 291 -34.49 13.27 16.41
CA GLU A 291 -34.48 13.70 17.80
C GLU A 291 -33.46 14.82 18.07
N ASN A 292 -32.35 14.85 17.34
CA ASN A 292 -31.29 15.85 17.50
C ASN A 292 -30.65 16.22 16.15
N HIS A 293 -31.36 17.03 15.37
CA HIS A 293 -30.90 17.44 14.05
C HIS A 293 -29.61 18.26 14.09
N GLN A 294 -29.36 19.03 15.16
CA GLN A 294 -28.09 19.76 15.35
C GLN A 294 -26.92 18.79 15.34
N LYS A 295 -26.93 17.77 16.20
CA LYS A 295 -25.88 16.77 16.28
C LYS A 295 -25.79 15.92 15.00
N PHE A 296 -26.87 15.67 14.31
CA PHE A 296 -26.90 14.96 13.03
C PHE A 296 -26.12 15.71 11.93
N ILE A 297 -26.31 17.03 11.83
CA ILE A 297 -25.56 17.85 10.88
C ILE A 297 -24.06 17.93 11.31
N ASP A 298 -23.80 18.12 12.60
CA ASP A 298 -22.43 18.07 13.12
C ASP A 298 -21.72 16.74 12.78
N TYR A 299 -22.44 15.62 12.81
CA TYR A 299 -21.92 14.30 12.44
C TYR A 299 -21.47 14.27 10.98
N ASN A 300 -22.30 14.74 10.03
CA ASN A 300 -21.95 14.79 8.61
C ASN A 300 -20.76 15.74 8.34
N ILE A 301 -20.73 16.92 8.99
CA ILE A 301 -19.59 17.86 8.89
C ILE A 301 -18.31 17.20 9.42
N ARG A 302 -18.41 16.50 10.56
CA ARG A 302 -17.26 15.83 11.17
C ARG A 302 -16.67 14.74 10.28
N ASP A 303 -17.49 13.96 9.59
CA ASP A 303 -17.04 12.91 8.68
C ASP A 303 -16.25 13.51 7.51
N THR A 304 -16.73 14.60 6.93
CA THR A 304 -15.99 15.35 5.89
C THR A 304 -14.67 15.92 6.43
N GLN A 305 -14.69 16.53 7.63
CA GLN A 305 -13.52 17.11 8.29
C GLN A 305 -12.42 16.06 8.56
N LEU A 306 -12.81 14.87 9.00
CA LEU A 306 -11.85 13.80 9.26
C LEU A 306 -11.08 13.40 7.99
N VAL A 307 -11.73 13.35 6.84
CA VAL A 307 -11.08 13.02 5.56
C VAL A 307 -10.11 14.14 5.14
N GLU A 308 -10.55 15.40 5.22
CA GLU A 308 -9.69 16.56 4.96
C GLU A 308 -8.44 16.54 5.84
N ARG A 309 -8.59 16.40 7.16
CA ARG A 309 -7.46 16.37 8.11
C ARG A 309 -6.53 15.18 7.91
N MET A 310 -7.06 14.04 7.48
CA MET A 310 -6.22 12.91 7.10
C MET A 310 -5.38 13.23 5.86
N GLU A 311 -5.95 13.91 4.84
CA GLU A 311 -5.16 14.36 3.69
C GLU A 311 -4.09 15.39 4.10
N GLU A 312 -4.44 16.38 4.93
CA GLU A 312 -3.48 17.35 5.45
C GLU A 312 -2.28 16.68 6.13
N LYS A 313 -2.53 15.60 6.89
CA LYS A 313 -1.49 14.87 7.60
C LYS A 313 -0.70 13.91 6.71
N THR A 314 -1.34 13.26 5.76
CA THR A 314 -0.72 12.18 4.98
C THR A 314 -0.25 12.61 3.60
N GLY A 315 -0.92 13.57 2.97
CA GLY A 315 -0.63 14.03 1.61
C GLY A 315 -0.84 12.95 0.54
N PHE A 316 -1.76 12.01 0.72
CA PHE A 316 -1.94 10.88 -0.20
C PHE A 316 -2.51 11.29 -1.56
N ILE A 317 -3.39 12.30 -1.61
CA ILE A 317 -3.87 12.88 -2.87
C ILE A 317 -2.70 13.54 -3.60
N ALA A 318 -1.94 14.38 -2.90
CA ALA A 318 -0.75 15.04 -3.46
C ALA A 318 0.29 14.02 -3.97
N LEU A 319 0.50 12.93 -3.24
CA LEU A 319 1.40 11.86 -3.65
C LEU A 319 0.91 11.12 -4.89
N ALA A 320 -0.39 10.84 -4.99
CA ALA A 320 -1.00 10.20 -6.16
C ALA A 320 -0.86 11.07 -7.42
N LEU A 321 -1.08 12.38 -7.28
CA LEU A 321 -0.88 13.34 -8.36
C LEU A 321 0.59 13.40 -8.80
N THR A 322 1.51 13.53 -7.85
CA THR A 322 2.95 13.55 -8.13
C THR A 322 3.38 12.31 -8.90
N LEU A 323 2.89 11.13 -8.48
CA LEU A 323 3.18 9.86 -9.14
C LEU A 323 2.63 9.81 -10.58
N ALA A 324 1.40 10.29 -10.79
CA ALA A 324 0.78 10.34 -12.11
C ALA A 324 1.52 11.27 -13.07
N HIS A 325 1.88 12.48 -12.61
CA HIS A 325 2.65 13.44 -13.41
C HIS A 325 4.06 12.95 -13.70
N LYS A 326 4.71 12.28 -12.76
CA LYS A 326 6.01 11.64 -12.99
C LYS A 326 5.98 10.64 -14.14
N ALA A 327 4.87 9.92 -14.30
CA ALA A 327 4.67 8.96 -15.38
C ALA A 327 3.99 9.56 -16.62
N ASN A 328 3.63 10.84 -16.65
CA ASN A 328 2.77 11.45 -17.66
C ASN A 328 1.49 10.65 -17.91
N SER A 329 0.80 10.25 -16.84
CA SER A 329 -0.41 9.44 -16.88
C SER A 329 -1.57 10.10 -16.15
N ASN A 330 -2.80 9.73 -16.49
CA ASN A 330 -3.95 10.15 -15.70
C ASN A 330 -3.89 9.65 -14.26
N TYR A 331 -4.48 10.38 -13.32
CA TYR A 331 -4.49 10.06 -11.88
C TYR A 331 -5.03 8.68 -11.57
N ILE A 332 -6.14 8.28 -12.19
CA ILE A 332 -6.73 6.94 -12.02
C ILE A 332 -5.75 5.83 -12.44
N THR A 333 -4.96 6.05 -13.48
CA THR A 333 -4.02 5.04 -13.98
C THR A 333 -2.79 4.85 -13.07
N SER A 334 -2.49 5.82 -12.21
CA SER A 334 -1.37 5.74 -11.26
C SER A 334 -1.53 4.62 -10.22
N PHE A 335 -2.74 4.10 -10.03
CA PHE A 335 -3.00 2.98 -9.13
C PHE A 335 -2.56 1.62 -9.66
N GLY A 336 -2.37 1.46 -10.98
CA GLY A 336 -1.93 0.21 -11.61
C GLY A 336 -0.42 0.19 -11.91
N SER A 337 0.37 -0.68 -11.28
CA SER A 337 1.82 -0.77 -11.50
C SER A 337 2.18 -1.02 -12.97
N VAL A 338 1.46 -1.91 -13.65
CA VAL A 338 1.66 -2.21 -15.07
C VAL A 338 1.44 -0.98 -15.93
N LYS A 339 0.32 -0.28 -15.72
CA LYS A 339 -0.05 0.86 -16.57
C LYS A 339 0.86 2.07 -16.35
N ILE A 340 1.23 2.34 -15.11
CA ILE A 340 2.12 3.47 -14.81
C ILE A 340 3.51 3.25 -15.41
N TRP A 341 4.04 2.03 -15.35
CA TRP A 341 5.34 1.69 -15.95
C TRP A 341 5.27 1.67 -17.48
N ASP A 342 4.21 1.13 -18.07
CA ASP A 342 4.03 1.15 -19.53
C ASP A 342 4.06 2.61 -20.07
N THR A 343 3.36 3.52 -19.37
CA THR A 343 3.33 4.94 -19.76
C THR A 343 4.67 5.64 -19.49
N TYR A 344 5.31 5.37 -18.35
CA TYR A 344 6.61 5.96 -18.00
C TYR A 344 7.70 5.56 -19.04
N ILE A 345 7.81 4.27 -19.33
CA ILE A 345 8.76 3.74 -20.33
C ILE A 345 8.44 4.31 -21.72
N TYR A 346 7.16 4.37 -22.10
CA TYR A 346 6.75 5.00 -23.37
C TYR A 346 7.31 6.42 -23.49
N ASN A 347 7.19 7.24 -22.43
CA ASN A 347 7.69 8.62 -22.45
C ASN A 347 9.23 8.69 -22.55
N VAL A 348 9.94 7.80 -21.86
CA VAL A 348 11.40 7.73 -21.95
C VAL A 348 11.85 7.33 -23.36
N LEU A 349 11.25 6.29 -23.94
CA LEU A 349 11.56 5.80 -25.28
C LEU A 349 11.23 6.83 -26.35
N ARG A 350 10.07 7.50 -26.24
CA ARG A 350 9.64 8.54 -27.16
C ARG A 350 10.65 9.69 -27.26
N ARG A 351 11.18 10.18 -26.14
CA ARG A 351 12.22 11.21 -26.11
C ARG A 351 13.52 10.77 -26.81
N ARG A 352 13.72 9.47 -26.97
CA ARG A 352 14.87 8.87 -27.67
C ARG A 352 14.55 8.44 -29.10
N ASN A 353 13.37 8.81 -29.63
CA ASN A 353 12.85 8.36 -30.92
C ASN A 353 12.75 6.83 -31.05
N ILE A 354 12.55 6.14 -29.93
CA ILE A 354 12.34 4.69 -29.90
C ILE A 354 10.82 4.44 -29.80
N VAL A 355 10.31 3.70 -30.77
CA VAL A 355 8.88 3.44 -30.92
C VAL A 355 8.52 2.12 -30.24
N ILE A 356 7.46 2.15 -29.43
CA ILE A 356 7.00 0.94 -28.72
C ILE A 356 6.30 -0.02 -29.67
N SER A 357 6.57 -1.31 -29.49
CA SER A 357 5.85 -2.42 -30.14
C SER A 357 4.56 -2.74 -29.37
N GLN A 358 3.63 -3.44 -30.00
CA GLN A 358 2.49 -4.00 -29.26
C GLN A 358 2.95 -5.18 -28.42
N PRO A 359 2.32 -5.42 -27.24
CA PRO A 359 2.65 -6.60 -26.42
C PRO A 359 2.30 -7.88 -27.19
N ASP A 360 3.19 -8.87 -27.12
CA ASP A 360 2.90 -10.17 -27.68
C ASP A 360 1.90 -10.94 -26.78
N PRO A 361 0.99 -11.73 -27.36
CA PRO A 361 0.08 -12.55 -26.59
C PRO A 361 0.85 -13.57 -25.74
N VAL A 362 0.67 -13.55 -24.43
CA VAL A 362 1.27 -14.52 -23.52
C VAL A 362 0.31 -15.68 -23.28
N HIS A 363 0.75 -16.88 -23.59
CA HIS A 363 0.00 -18.10 -23.35
C HIS A 363 0.52 -18.84 -22.11
N GLY A 364 -0.40 -19.22 -21.22
CA GLY A 364 -0.13 -20.00 -20.01
C GLY A 364 0.18 -19.15 -18.77
N ASP A 365 0.08 -19.79 -17.61
CA ASP A 365 0.43 -19.26 -16.29
C ASP A 365 1.58 -20.11 -15.73
N ARG A 366 2.81 -19.65 -15.87
CA ARG A 366 3.99 -20.24 -15.21
C ARG A 366 4.23 -19.48 -13.90
N ARG A 367 4.47 -20.21 -12.83
CA ARG A 367 4.79 -19.63 -11.53
C ARG A 367 6.29 -19.28 -11.51
N ILE A 368 6.57 -18.02 -11.19
CA ILE A 368 7.95 -17.52 -11.00
C ILE A 368 8.41 -17.93 -9.59
N GLU A 369 9.62 -18.47 -9.51
CA GLU A 369 10.25 -18.75 -8.22
C GLU A 369 10.59 -17.42 -7.50
N GLY A 370 10.26 -17.34 -6.20
CA GLY A 370 10.44 -16.13 -5.42
C GLY A 370 11.83 -15.99 -4.79
N ALA A 371 11.93 -15.05 -3.85
CA ALA A 371 13.16 -14.79 -3.10
C ALA A 371 13.53 -15.92 -2.13
N TYR A 372 14.79 -15.96 -1.73
CA TYR A 372 15.30 -16.89 -0.73
C TYR A 372 14.89 -16.46 0.68
N VAL A 373 14.41 -17.43 1.47
CA VAL A 373 14.15 -17.27 2.89
C VAL A 373 14.73 -18.47 3.63
N LYS A 374 15.79 -18.21 4.38
CA LYS A 374 16.45 -19.24 5.20
C LYS A 374 15.54 -19.71 6.34
N GLN A 375 15.53 -21.00 6.64
CA GLN A 375 14.96 -21.49 7.91
C GLN A 375 15.79 -20.92 9.05
N PRO A 376 15.23 -20.13 9.96
CA PRO A 376 16.01 -19.52 11.02
C PRO A 376 16.49 -20.56 12.03
N LEU A 377 17.62 -20.26 12.65
CA LEU A 377 18.01 -20.93 13.88
C LEU A 377 17.07 -20.44 14.99
N THR A 378 16.07 -21.27 15.33
CA THR A 378 15.06 -20.95 16.33
C THR A 378 15.67 -20.80 17.71
N GLY A 379 15.03 -20.03 18.57
CA GLY A 379 15.49 -19.80 19.94
C GLY A 379 15.84 -18.33 20.22
N MET A 380 16.40 -18.12 21.42
CA MET A 380 16.85 -16.82 21.89
C MET A 380 18.34 -16.64 21.58
N HIS A 381 18.67 -15.49 21.01
CA HIS A 381 20.05 -15.15 20.62
C HIS A 381 20.41 -13.76 21.12
N ASP A 382 21.56 -13.64 21.76
CA ASP A 382 22.07 -12.37 22.24
C ASP A 382 22.96 -11.71 21.18
N TRP A 383 22.92 -10.36 21.14
CA TRP A 383 23.73 -9.49 20.32
C TRP A 383 23.66 -9.83 18.82
N VAL A 384 22.52 -9.58 18.26
CA VAL A 384 22.25 -9.80 16.83
C VAL A 384 22.32 -8.48 16.06
N CYS A 385 23.07 -8.50 14.96
CA CYS A 385 23.16 -7.39 14.00
C CYS A 385 22.51 -7.80 12.67
N SER A 386 21.59 -6.99 12.14
CA SER A 386 21.05 -7.20 10.80
C SER A 386 21.75 -6.31 9.77
N PHE A 387 21.85 -6.85 8.56
CA PHE A 387 22.34 -6.16 7.37
C PHE A 387 21.28 -6.28 6.28
N ASP A 388 21.06 -5.20 5.54
CA ASP A 388 20.03 -5.10 4.51
C ASP A 388 20.60 -4.62 3.18
N LEU A 389 20.17 -5.24 2.07
CA LEU A 389 20.53 -4.83 0.72
C LEU A 389 19.70 -3.65 0.26
N ASN A 390 20.33 -2.57 -0.09
CA ASN A 390 19.65 -1.37 -0.56
C ASN A 390 18.92 -1.64 -1.89
N SER A 391 17.57 -1.67 -1.85
CA SER A 391 16.73 -1.81 -3.05
C SER A 391 17.16 -2.97 -3.97
N LEU A 392 17.23 -4.20 -3.45
CA LEU A 392 17.81 -5.38 -4.11
C LEU A 392 17.40 -5.52 -5.60
N TYR A 393 16.12 -5.62 -5.93
CA TYR A 393 15.71 -5.89 -7.32
C TYR A 393 16.05 -4.77 -8.32
N PRO A 394 15.85 -3.48 -8.00
CA PRO A 394 16.36 -2.39 -8.82
C PRO A 394 17.87 -2.48 -9.08
N HIS A 395 18.65 -2.78 -8.04
CA HIS A 395 20.10 -2.89 -8.20
C HIS A 395 20.53 -4.12 -8.99
N LEU A 396 19.81 -5.25 -8.91
CA LEU A 396 20.03 -6.40 -9.77
C LEU A 396 19.77 -6.08 -11.26
N ILE A 397 18.71 -5.34 -11.55
CA ILE A 397 18.42 -4.90 -12.92
C ILE A 397 19.59 -4.09 -13.47
N MET A 398 20.16 -3.17 -12.68
CA MET A 398 21.32 -2.38 -13.07
C MET A 398 22.58 -3.25 -13.20
N GLN A 399 22.87 -4.07 -12.19
CA GLN A 399 24.10 -4.88 -12.11
C GLN A 399 24.23 -5.88 -13.25
N TYR A 400 23.14 -6.57 -13.59
CA TYR A 400 23.11 -7.57 -14.65
C TYR A 400 22.67 -7.02 -16.01
N ASN A 401 22.46 -5.71 -16.12
CA ASN A 401 22.01 -5.04 -17.34
C ASN A 401 20.71 -5.64 -17.93
N MET A 402 19.74 -5.95 -17.07
CA MET A 402 18.51 -6.67 -17.41
C MET A 402 17.52 -5.76 -18.12
N SER A 403 17.33 -5.95 -19.43
CA SER A 403 16.43 -5.17 -20.28
C SER A 403 15.94 -6.01 -21.46
N PRO A 404 14.76 -5.71 -22.04
CA PRO A 404 14.24 -6.48 -23.18
C PRO A 404 15.19 -6.57 -24.37
N GLU A 405 16.00 -5.53 -24.61
CA GLU A 405 16.92 -5.47 -25.73
C GLU A 405 18.32 -6.04 -25.40
N THR A 406 18.59 -6.34 -24.13
CA THR A 406 19.87 -6.92 -23.72
C THR A 406 19.80 -8.41 -23.43
N ILE A 407 18.59 -8.96 -23.25
CA ILE A 407 18.41 -10.38 -23.00
C ILE A 407 18.82 -11.18 -24.23
N ALA A 408 19.73 -12.15 -24.05
CA ALA A 408 20.16 -13.04 -25.12
C ALA A 408 19.19 -14.22 -25.30
N ASP A 409 19.11 -14.76 -26.52
CA ASP A 409 18.31 -15.95 -26.78
C ASP A 409 18.93 -17.22 -26.20
N SER A 410 20.24 -17.21 -25.98
CA SER A 410 21.00 -18.34 -25.46
C SER A 410 20.92 -18.37 -23.92
N VAL A 411 20.85 -19.60 -23.38
CA VAL A 411 20.90 -19.89 -21.95
C VAL A 411 22.07 -20.85 -21.71
N MET A 412 22.89 -20.58 -20.71
CA MET A 412 23.98 -21.50 -20.31
C MET A 412 23.40 -22.67 -19.50
N PRO A 413 23.62 -23.91 -19.96
CA PRO A 413 23.11 -25.09 -19.25
C PRO A 413 23.91 -25.38 -17.96
N GLY A 414 23.24 -25.98 -16.98
CA GLY A 414 23.86 -26.39 -15.71
C GLY A 414 24.19 -25.26 -14.75
N VAL A 415 23.71 -24.05 -15.02
CA VAL A 415 23.84 -22.91 -14.11
C VAL A 415 22.61 -22.83 -13.19
N ASP A 416 22.88 -22.85 -11.90
CA ASP A 416 21.94 -22.60 -10.83
C ASP A 416 22.64 -21.93 -9.63
N VAL A 417 21.89 -21.59 -8.59
CA VAL A 417 22.45 -20.92 -7.41
C VAL A 417 23.51 -21.79 -6.72
N GLU A 418 23.31 -23.10 -6.63
CA GLU A 418 24.23 -24.00 -5.92
C GLU A 418 25.56 -24.13 -6.68
N THR A 419 25.52 -24.29 -7.99
CA THR A 419 26.73 -24.38 -8.83
C THR A 419 27.54 -23.08 -8.83
N LEU A 420 26.85 -21.92 -8.74
CA LEU A 420 27.50 -20.61 -8.60
C LEU A 420 28.09 -20.41 -7.21
N LEU A 421 27.42 -20.81 -6.15
CA LEU A 421 27.95 -20.75 -4.78
C LEU A 421 29.17 -21.65 -4.55
N THR A 422 29.27 -22.75 -5.27
CA THR A 422 30.43 -23.62 -5.26
C THR A 422 31.55 -23.14 -6.19
N LYS A 423 31.37 -21.99 -6.84
CA LYS A 423 32.32 -21.32 -7.75
C LYS A 423 32.76 -22.22 -8.91
N ASN A 424 31.81 -22.96 -9.49
CA ASN A 424 32.04 -23.70 -10.72
C ASN A 424 32.44 -22.74 -11.84
N LYS A 425 33.39 -23.15 -12.69
CA LYS A 425 33.83 -22.34 -13.83
C LYS A 425 32.82 -22.44 -14.97
N PHE A 426 32.37 -21.29 -15.45
CA PHE A 426 31.54 -21.15 -16.63
C PHE A 426 32.26 -20.28 -17.66
N ASP A 427 32.21 -20.67 -18.92
CA ASP A 427 32.82 -19.90 -20.02
C ASP A 427 31.83 -18.83 -20.52
N VAL A 428 31.74 -17.74 -19.74
CA VAL A 428 30.84 -16.62 -20.04
C VAL A 428 31.44 -15.76 -21.15
N PRO A 429 30.70 -15.49 -22.26
CA PRO A 429 31.20 -14.60 -23.30
C PRO A 429 31.54 -13.21 -22.75
N LYS A 430 32.59 -12.58 -23.22
CA LYS A 430 33.11 -11.31 -22.69
C LYS A 430 32.11 -10.15 -22.75
N ASP A 431 31.23 -10.17 -23.74
CA ASP A 431 30.18 -9.18 -23.99
C ASP A 431 28.83 -9.54 -23.36
N HIS A 432 28.83 -10.53 -22.44
CA HIS A 432 27.62 -10.96 -21.71
C HIS A 432 27.90 -11.11 -20.22
N CYS A 433 26.89 -10.91 -19.41
CA CYS A 433 26.85 -11.29 -18.00
C CYS A 433 25.97 -12.52 -17.80
N LEU A 434 26.26 -13.31 -16.78
CA LEU A 434 25.58 -14.56 -16.46
C LEU A 434 24.65 -14.37 -15.26
N SER A 435 23.33 -14.50 -15.45
CA SER A 435 22.41 -14.57 -14.34
C SER A 435 22.37 -15.96 -13.70
N SER A 436 21.81 -16.05 -12.51
CA SER A 436 21.72 -17.30 -11.74
C SER A 436 20.77 -18.34 -12.31
N THR A 437 20.03 -18.02 -13.36
CA THR A 437 19.20 -18.95 -14.14
C THR A 437 19.90 -19.48 -15.40
N GLY A 438 21.15 -19.09 -15.62
CA GLY A 438 21.86 -19.35 -16.86
C GLY A 438 21.52 -18.38 -18.00
N GLN A 439 20.53 -17.52 -17.83
CA GLN A 439 20.18 -16.51 -18.83
C GLN A 439 21.31 -15.49 -18.96
N LEU A 440 21.70 -15.21 -20.20
CA LEU A 440 22.72 -14.22 -20.52
C LEU A 440 22.10 -12.87 -20.85
N PHE A 441 22.79 -11.79 -20.46
CA PHE A 441 22.44 -10.41 -20.81
C PHE A 441 23.68 -9.74 -21.41
N ARG A 442 23.48 -8.99 -22.49
CA ARG A 442 24.55 -8.27 -23.19
C ARG A 442 25.12 -7.16 -22.31
N THR A 443 26.43 -6.97 -22.38
CA THR A 443 27.17 -5.90 -21.68
C THR A 443 27.80 -4.87 -22.61
N ASP A 444 27.71 -5.07 -23.93
CA ASP A 444 28.22 -4.15 -24.96
C ASP A 444 27.34 -2.92 -25.17
N THR A 445 26.15 -2.90 -24.64
CA THR A 445 25.22 -1.78 -24.67
C THR A 445 24.54 -1.66 -23.32
N HIS A 446 24.31 -0.43 -22.85
CA HIS A 446 23.57 -0.17 -21.62
C HIS A 446 22.06 -0.27 -21.88
N GLY A 447 21.38 -1.19 -21.18
CA GLY A 447 19.95 -1.45 -21.34
C GLY A 447 19.08 -0.29 -20.87
N ILE A 448 17.90 -0.14 -21.48
CA ILE A 448 16.96 0.96 -21.17
C ILE A 448 16.44 0.85 -19.73
N PHE A 449 16.12 -0.36 -19.24
CA PHE A 449 15.59 -0.50 -17.88
C PHE A 449 16.66 -0.18 -16.82
N PRO A 450 17.91 -0.69 -16.92
CA PRO A 450 19.01 -0.23 -16.06
C PRO A 450 19.17 1.29 -16.04
N GLN A 451 19.18 1.94 -17.21
CA GLN A 451 19.32 3.41 -17.31
C GLN A 451 18.17 4.13 -16.59
N ILE A 452 16.94 3.71 -16.82
CA ILE A 452 15.76 4.29 -16.17
C ILE A 452 15.83 4.13 -14.64
N VAL A 453 16.19 2.94 -14.17
CA VAL A 453 16.29 2.66 -12.73
C VAL A 453 17.39 3.49 -12.08
N GLU A 454 18.53 3.63 -12.75
CA GLU A 454 19.64 4.45 -12.27
C GLU A 454 19.28 5.93 -12.20
N GLU A 455 18.64 6.48 -13.24
CA GLU A 455 18.15 7.85 -13.27
C GLU A 455 17.17 8.10 -12.11
N LEU A 456 16.20 7.22 -11.90
CA LEU A 456 15.23 7.30 -10.80
C LEU A 456 15.88 7.20 -9.41
N TYR A 457 16.85 6.29 -9.26
CA TYR A 457 17.56 6.13 -8.00
C TYR A 457 18.37 7.38 -7.64
N ASN A 458 19.09 7.94 -8.60
CA ASN A 458 19.87 9.16 -8.44
C ASN A 458 18.97 10.36 -8.12
N GLU A 459 17.87 10.54 -8.85
CA GLU A 459 16.88 11.57 -8.59
C GLU A 459 16.32 11.48 -7.17
N ARG A 460 15.94 10.27 -6.76
CA ARG A 460 15.43 10.04 -5.39
C ARG A 460 16.48 10.40 -4.35
N SER A 461 17.73 10.00 -4.55
CA SER A 461 18.84 10.30 -3.64
C SER A 461 19.05 11.81 -3.46
N VAL A 462 19.04 12.54 -4.56
CA VAL A 462 19.16 14.01 -4.55
C VAL A 462 17.96 14.66 -3.84
N THR A 463 16.75 14.21 -4.16
CA THR A 463 15.51 14.77 -3.57
C THR A 463 15.41 14.47 -2.08
N LYS A 464 15.81 13.26 -1.64
CA LYS A 464 15.88 12.89 -0.21
C LYS A 464 16.87 13.79 0.55
N LYS A 465 18.02 14.09 -0.04
CA LYS A 465 19.00 15.04 0.56
C LYS A 465 18.41 16.46 0.70
N LYS A 466 17.68 16.95 -0.31
CA LYS A 466 16.99 18.24 -0.25
C LYS A 466 15.94 18.27 0.88
N ALA A 467 15.16 17.19 1.05
CA ALA A 467 14.19 17.07 2.13
C ALA A 467 14.86 17.13 3.51
N LEU A 468 15.96 16.39 3.70
CA LEU A 468 16.71 16.38 4.95
C LEU A 468 17.33 17.75 5.25
N SER A 469 17.90 18.43 4.25
CA SER A 469 18.42 19.80 4.40
C SER A 469 17.32 20.77 4.80
N ALA A 470 16.15 20.71 4.18
CA ALA A 470 15.01 21.56 4.54
C ALA A 470 14.50 21.28 5.96
N MET A 471 14.51 20.01 6.41
CA MET A 471 14.19 19.68 7.82
C MET A 471 15.19 20.29 8.80
N GLN A 472 16.49 20.24 8.49
CA GLN A 472 17.52 20.90 9.30
C GLN A 472 17.37 22.43 9.33
N ASP A 473 16.96 23.03 8.20
CA ASP A 473 16.70 24.47 8.15
C ASP A 473 15.46 24.85 8.98
N LEU A 474 14.42 24.00 8.99
CA LEU A 474 13.23 24.20 9.83
C LEU A 474 13.58 24.25 11.34
N GLU A 475 14.51 23.41 11.78
CA GLU A 475 14.97 23.40 13.18
C GLU A 475 15.68 24.70 13.61
N LYS A 476 16.29 25.40 12.65
CA LYS A 476 17.00 26.68 12.90
C LYS A 476 16.06 27.88 12.92
N ILE A 477 14.83 27.75 12.39
CA ILE A 477 13.85 28.86 12.34
C ILE A 477 13.12 28.96 13.67
N SER A 478 13.03 30.20 14.20
CA SER A 478 12.28 30.47 15.44
C SER A 478 10.84 29.93 15.34
N LYS A 479 10.32 29.38 16.42
CA LYS A 479 8.92 28.93 16.52
C LYS A 479 7.91 30.06 16.28
N ASP A 480 8.30 31.30 16.52
CA ASP A 480 7.46 32.50 16.38
C ASP A 480 7.41 33.01 14.93
N ASP A 481 8.34 32.59 14.04
CA ASP A 481 8.31 32.93 12.62
C ASP A 481 7.44 31.94 11.83
N ILE A 482 6.13 32.05 12.04
CA ILE A 482 5.11 31.18 11.46
C ILE A 482 5.19 31.19 9.92
N HIS A 483 5.43 32.36 9.31
CA HIS A 483 5.46 32.48 7.85
C HIS A 483 6.66 31.74 7.23
N GLN A 484 7.86 31.91 7.77
CA GLN A 484 9.05 31.24 7.26
C GLN A 484 8.99 29.74 7.50
N ARG A 485 8.49 29.32 8.67
CA ARG A 485 8.25 27.90 8.98
C ARG A 485 7.29 27.26 7.97
N PHE A 486 6.15 27.88 7.71
CA PHE A 486 5.17 27.39 6.74
C PHE A 486 5.77 27.20 5.34
N GLN A 487 6.58 28.14 4.85
CA GLN A 487 7.26 28.04 3.56
C GLN A 487 8.25 26.87 3.50
N VAL A 488 8.96 26.60 4.59
CA VAL A 488 9.91 25.48 4.66
C VAL A 488 9.17 24.15 4.81
N GLU A 489 8.12 24.09 5.61
CA GLU A 489 7.26 22.91 5.77
C GLU A 489 6.61 22.50 4.43
N LYS A 490 6.15 23.48 3.64
CA LYS A 490 5.66 23.24 2.28
C LYS A 490 6.74 22.63 1.37
N LYS A 491 7.99 23.10 1.44
CA LYS A 491 9.12 22.52 0.70
C LYS A 491 9.43 21.09 1.15
N ILE A 492 9.40 20.83 2.46
CA ILE A 492 9.61 19.48 3.02
C ILE A 492 8.55 18.53 2.50
N SER A 493 7.28 18.93 2.53
CA SER A 493 6.16 18.14 2.02
C SER A 493 6.33 17.83 0.52
N LEU A 494 6.68 18.84 -0.29
CA LEU A 494 6.92 18.68 -1.72
C LEU A 494 8.04 17.66 -1.99
N TYR A 495 9.22 17.83 -1.36
CA TYR A 495 10.35 16.92 -1.56
C TYR A 495 10.06 15.51 -1.05
N ASN A 496 9.32 15.38 0.05
CA ASN A 496 8.90 14.07 0.56
C ASN A 496 7.95 13.37 -0.40
N ASN A 497 6.97 14.07 -0.97
CA ASN A 497 6.07 13.51 -1.97
C ASN A 497 6.82 13.09 -3.24
N GLN A 498 7.73 13.93 -3.75
CA GLN A 498 8.55 13.62 -4.92
C GLN A 498 9.41 12.37 -4.69
N GLN A 499 10.21 12.30 -3.60
CA GLN A 499 11.07 11.15 -3.34
C GLN A 499 10.26 9.88 -3.03
N MET A 500 9.07 10.01 -2.42
CA MET A 500 8.20 8.88 -2.15
C MET A 500 7.53 8.36 -3.43
N ALA A 501 7.11 9.23 -4.33
CA ALA A 501 6.58 8.84 -5.65
C ALA A 501 7.62 8.03 -6.43
N VAL A 502 8.87 8.48 -6.47
CA VAL A 502 9.97 7.74 -7.13
C VAL A 502 10.23 6.40 -6.43
N LYS A 503 10.21 6.35 -5.08
CA LYS A 503 10.36 5.10 -4.32
C LYS A 503 9.27 4.08 -4.66
N ILE A 504 8.01 4.53 -4.71
CA ILE A 504 6.86 3.67 -5.04
C ILE A 504 6.98 3.17 -6.47
N LEU A 505 7.34 4.06 -7.42
CA LEU A 505 7.54 3.71 -8.80
C LEU A 505 8.62 2.62 -8.93
N MET A 506 9.82 2.84 -8.42
CA MET A 506 10.93 1.88 -8.49
C MET A 506 10.58 0.52 -7.87
N ASN A 507 9.99 0.51 -6.67
CA ASN A 507 9.64 -0.73 -5.98
C ASN A 507 8.53 -1.52 -6.69
N SER A 508 7.74 -0.86 -7.53
CA SER A 508 6.67 -1.51 -8.32
C SER A 508 7.15 -2.09 -9.66
N LEU A 509 8.40 -1.81 -10.09
CA LEU A 509 8.91 -2.25 -11.40
C LEU A 509 8.94 -3.76 -11.53
N TYR A 510 9.53 -4.46 -10.55
CA TYR A 510 9.55 -5.92 -10.56
C TYR A 510 8.12 -6.51 -10.64
N GLY A 511 7.18 -5.94 -9.87
CA GLY A 511 5.77 -6.35 -9.93
C GLY A 511 5.12 -6.11 -11.30
N ALA A 512 5.55 -5.09 -12.05
CA ALA A 512 5.12 -4.89 -13.43
C ALA A 512 5.78 -5.91 -14.36
N MET A 513 7.10 -6.09 -14.28
CA MET A 513 7.88 -7.01 -15.13
C MET A 513 7.43 -8.48 -14.99
N SER A 514 6.97 -8.87 -13.81
CA SER A 514 6.46 -10.23 -13.54
C SER A 514 4.99 -10.42 -13.93
N ASN A 515 4.31 -9.40 -14.45
CA ASN A 515 2.90 -9.43 -14.82
C ASN A 515 2.73 -9.68 -16.31
N LYS A 516 2.05 -10.76 -16.68
CA LYS A 516 1.82 -11.16 -18.09
C LYS A 516 1.10 -10.11 -18.97
N TRP A 517 0.46 -9.11 -18.39
CA TRP A 517 -0.18 -8.01 -19.10
C TRP A 517 0.75 -6.82 -19.36
N PHE A 518 1.99 -6.91 -18.88
CA PHE A 518 2.97 -5.86 -19.12
C PHE A 518 3.56 -5.98 -20.52
N ARG A 519 3.72 -4.88 -21.25
CA ARG A 519 4.25 -4.83 -22.60
C ARG A 519 5.61 -5.51 -22.76
N TYR A 520 6.45 -5.42 -21.74
CA TYR A 520 7.82 -5.94 -21.71
C TYR A 520 7.95 -7.19 -20.82
N TYR A 521 6.84 -7.91 -20.66
CA TYR A 521 6.87 -9.15 -19.89
C TYR A 521 7.78 -10.18 -20.56
N ASP A 522 8.78 -10.65 -19.82
CA ASP A 522 9.58 -11.83 -20.16
C ASP A 522 9.84 -12.61 -18.88
N ILE A 523 9.35 -13.84 -18.83
CA ILE A 523 9.48 -14.70 -17.64
C ILE A 523 10.93 -14.99 -17.30
N ARG A 524 11.82 -15.12 -18.33
CA ARG A 524 13.25 -15.36 -18.15
C ARG A 524 13.91 -14.21 -17.39
N MET A 525 13.54 -12.97 -17.72
CA MET A 525 14.04 -11.78 -17.04
C MET A 525 13.50 -11.68 -15.61
N ALA A 526 12.22 -11.97 -15.39
CA ALA A 526 11.62 -11.95 -14.06
C ALA A 526 12.22 -13.02 -13.13
N GLU A 527 12.47 -14.25 -13.63
CA GLU A 527 13.17 -15.32 -12.91
C GLU A 527 14.64 -14.95 -12.65
N ALA A 528 15.32 -14.38 -13.64
CA ALA A 528 16.70 -13.95 -13.47
C ALA A 528 16.87 -12.95 -12.31
N ILE A 529 15.93 -12.02 -12.13
CA ILE A 529 15.97 -11.06 -11.01
C ILE A 529 15.87 -11.78 -9.67
N THR A 530 14.85 -12.62 -9.47
CA THR A 530 14.63 -13.27 -8.16
C THR A 530 15.71 -14.27 -7.81
N ILE A 531 16.15 -15.10 -8.78
CA ILE A 531 17.15 -16.14 -8.55
C ILE A 531 18.55 -15.51 -8.37
N SER A 532 18.87 -14.43 -9.10
CA SER A 532 20.13 -13.70 -8.84
C SER A 532 20.09 -12.98 -7.48
N GLY A 533 18.91 -12.58 -7.00
CA GLY A 533 18.74 -12.11 -5.63
C GLY A 533 19.01 -13.19 -4.59
N GLN A 534 18.57 -14.43 -4.84
CA GLN A 534 18.90 -15.58 -3.98
C GLN A 534 20.42 -15.81 -3.92
N LEU A 535 21.12 -15.77 -5.06
CA LEU A 535 22.58 -15.89 -5.11
C LEU A 535 23.25 -14.77 -4.29
N THR A 536 22.84 -13.53 -4.52
CA THR A 536 23.45 -12.34 -3.90
C THR A 536 23.42 -12.42 -2.36
N ILE A 537 22.28 -12.78 -1.78
CA ILE A 537 22.16 -12.85 -0.32
C ILE A 537 22.88 -14.07 0.28
N ARG A 538 22.88 -15.21 -0.42
CA ARG A 538 23.59 -16.42 0.02
C ARG A 538 25.12 -16.31 -0.18
N TRP A 539 25.57 -15.51 -1.13
CA TRP A 539 27.00 -15.19 -1.29
C TRP A 539 27.51 -14.39 -0.07
N ALA A 540 26.75 -13.42 0.39
CA ALA A 540 27.05 -12.68 1.62
C ALA A 540 27.05 -13.59 2.86
N GLU A 541 26.06 -14.48 2.98
CA GLU A 541 26.01 -15.48 4.06
C GLU A 541 27.28 -16.33 4.15
N GLN A 542 27.72 -16.89 3.03
CA GLN A 542 28.95 -17.69 3.00
C GLN A 542 30.18 -16.88 3.42
N ARG A 543 30.26 -15.63 2.95
CA ARG A 543 31.40 -14.75 3.28
C ARG A 543 31.43 -14.38 4.76
N ILE A 544 30.30 -14.06 5.35
CA ILE A 544 30.20 -13.74 6.78
C ILE A 544 30.53 -14.98 7.64
N ASN A 545 29.97 -16.14 7.31
CA ASN A 545 30.22 -17.37 8.06
C ASN A 545 31.71 -17.75 8.02
N LYS A 546 32.35 -17.68 6.84
CA LYS A 546 33.78 -17.92 6.68
C LYS A 546 34.60 -16.98 7.56
N TYR A 547 34.37 -15.68 7.46
CA TYR A 547 35.07 -14.65 8.21
C TYR A 547 34.95 -14.84 9.73
N LEU A 548 33.75 -15.06 10.25
CA LEU A 548 33.53 -15.20 11.71
C LEU A 548 34.10 -16.53 12.23
N ASN A 549 34.04 -17.63 11.46
CA ASN A 549 34.66 -18.88 11.83
C ASN A 549 36.20 -18.74 11.93
N GLU A 550 36.83 -18.03 10.98
CA GLU A 550 38.27 -17.76 11.00
C GLU A 550 38.65 -16.84 12.19
N LEU A 551 37.90 -15.77 12.44
CA LEU A 551 38.12 -14.79 13.51
C LEU A 551 37.96 -15.42 14.90
N LEU A 552 36.92 -16.21 15.09
CA LEU A 552 36.60 -16.81 16.38
C LEU A 552 37.29 -18.16 16.60
N LYS A 553 37.94 -18.68 15.57
CA LYS A 553 38.59 -20.01 15.55
C LYS A 553 37.63 -21.15 15.85
N THR A 554 36.43 -21.03 15.28
CA THR A 554 35.39 -22.06 15.31
C THR A 554 35.45 -22.89 14.02
N GLY A 555 34.93 -24.11 14.02
CA GLY A 555 35.04 -24.99 12.85
C GLY A 555 34.09 -24.59 11.71
N ASN A 556 32.82 -24.90 11.90
CA ASN A 556 31.77 -24.66 10.89
C ASN A 556 30.48 -24.22 11.58
N VAL A 557 30.56 -23.12 12.33
CA VAL A 557 29.41 -22.54 13.00
C VAL A 557 28.66 -21.64 12.02
N ASP A 558 27.33 -21.76 12.03
CA ASP A 558 26.46 -20.87 11.26
C ASP A 558 26.12 -19.64 12.10
N TYR A 559 26.75 -18.52 11.78
CA TYR A 559 26.56 -17.23 12.45
C TYR A 559 25.39 -16.44 11.85
N VAL A 560 24.91 -16.81 10.65
CA VAL A 560 23.76 -16.18 10.02
C VAL A 560 22.50 -16.88 10.45
N LEU A 561 21.83 -16.32 11.44
CA LEU A 561 20.64 -16.90 12.10
C LEU A 561 19.44 -17.00 11.16
N ALA A 562 19.24 -16.01 10.31
CA ALA A 562 18.09 -15.90 9.40
C ALA A 562 18.42 -15.06 8.17
N ILE A 563 17.73 -15.35 7.08
CA ILE A 563 17.73 -14.54 5.85
C ILE A 563 16.30 -14.34 5.41
N ASP A 564 15.94 -13.11 5.03
CA ASP A 564 14.63 -12.78 4.46
C ASP A 564 14.79 -11.86 3.24
N THR A 565 14.83 -12.44 2.06
CA THR A 565 14.89 -11.75 0.75
C THR A 565 16.15 -10.92 0.54
N ASP A 566 16.30 -9.80 1.22
CA ASP A 566 17.34 -8.78 1.11
C ASP A 566 18.08 -8.53 2.43
N SER A 567 17.60 -9.11 3.52
CA SER A 567 18.19 -8.94 4.84
C SER A 567 18.76 -10.24 5.42
N LEU A 568 19.84 -10.13 6.18
CA LEU A 568 20.40 -11.20 6.96
C LEU A 568 20.67 -10.78 8.41
N TYR A 569 20.63 -11.76 9.31
CA TYR A 569 20.74 -11.56 10.76
C TYR A 569 21.93 -12.33 11.29
N VAL A 570 22.95 -11.63 11.79
CA VAL A 570 24.22 -12.20 12.22
C VAL A 570 24.31 -12.22 13.74
N ARG A 571 24.58 -13.38 14.32
CA ARG A 571 24.85 -13.55 15.75
C ARG A 571 26.29 -13.09 16.06
N LEU A 572 26.42 -12.08 16.92
CA LEU A 572 27.72 -11.54 17.35
C LEU A 572 27.96 -11.74 18.86
N GLY A 573 27.10 -12.45 19.57
CA GLY A 573 27.24 -12.72 21.00
C GLY A 573 28.55 -13.41 21.35
N ASP A 574 28.97 -14.39 20.57
CA ASP A 574 30.26 -15.10 20.77
C ASP A 574 31.47 -14.14 20.61
N LEU A 575 31.39 -13.18 19.68
CA LEU A 575 32.41 -12.15 19.50
C LEU A 575 32.44 -11.20 20.70
N VAL A 576 31.27 -10.77 21.18
CA VAL A 576 31.15 -9.89 22.35
C VAL A 576 31.74 -10.61 23.58
N SER A 577 31.35 -11.85 23.86
CA SER A 577 31.85 -12.62 24.99
C SER A 577 33.36 -12.83 24.96
N LYS A 578 33.96 -12.94 23.75
CA LYS A 578 35.39 -13.12 23.57
C LYS A 578 36.20 -11.83 23.78
N VAL A 579 35.66 -10.68 23.33
CA VAL A 579 36.37 -9.38 23.31
C VAL A 579 36.05 -8.54 24.54
N MET A 580 34.84 -8.68 25.07
CA MET A 580 34.30 -7.87 26.18
C MET A 580 33.64 -8.77 27.25
N PRO A 581 34.35 -9.77 27.81
CA PRO A 581 33.74 -10.80 28.68
C PRO A 581 33.05 -10.25 29.93
N ASP A 582 33.55 -9.15 30.47
CA ASP A 582 33.08 -8.57 31.74
C ASP A 582 32.22 -7.31 31.54
N GLU A 583 31.95 -6.90 30.29
CA GLU A 583 31.18 -5.70 30.01
C GLU A 583 29.68 -5.99 30.05
N THR A 584 28.96 -5.24 30.86
CA THR A 584 27.49 -5.34 31.03
C THR A 584 26.73 -4.12 30.50
N ASP A 585 27.48 -3.04 30.19
CA ASP A 585 26.90 -1.83 29.64
C ASP A 585 26.46 -2.04 28.17
N GLN A 586 25.16 -2.09 27.96
CA GLN A 586 24.58 -2.35 26.64
C GLN A 586 24.96 -1.29 25.61
N ASP A 587 25.12 -0.04 26.01
CA ASP A 587 25.50 1.06 25.10
C ASP A 587 26.94 0.92 24.61
N LYS A 588 27.85 0.48 25.48
CA LYS A 588 29.25 0.22 25.09
C LYS A 588 29.33 -0.95 24.12
N ILE A 589 28.63 -2.05 24.42
CA ILE A 589 28.59 -3.22 23.55
C ILE A 589 27.96 -2.87 22.20
N CYS A 590 26.85 -2.11 22.19
CA CYS A 590 26.20 -1.65 20.96
C CYS A 590 27.17 -0.81 20.10
N LYS A 591 27.91 0.13 20.70
CA LYS A 591 28.93 0.92 19.98
C LYS A 591 30.08 0.07 19.46
N PHE A 592 30.47 -0.98 20.19
CA PHE A 592 31.49 -1.92 19.72
C PHE A 592 30.97 -2.70 18.50
N ILE A 593 29.76 -3.25 18.55
CA ILE A 593 29.13 -3.96 17.42
C ILE A 593 28.97 -3.03 16.22
N ASP A 594 28.52 -1.78 16.42
CA ASP A 594 28.40 -0.79 15.37
C ASP A 594 29.73 -0.54 14.64
N LYS A 595 30.81 -0.42 15.42
CA LYS A 595 32.16 -0.28 14.87
C LYS A 595 32.62 -1.53 14.12
N VAL A 596 32.32 -2.73 14.62
CA VAL A 596 32.66 -3.98 13.93
C VAL A 596 31.87 -4.10 12.63
N ALA A 597 30.57 -3.78 12.65
CA ALA A 597 29.72 -3.80 11.47
C ALA A 597 30.25 -2.85 10.40
N SER A 598 30.45 -1.58 10.73
CA SER A 598 30.86 -0.55 9.75
C SER A 598 32.31 -0.67 9.29
N GLN A 599 33.25 -1.10 10.15
CA GLN A 599 34.67 -1.12 9.81
C GLN A 599 35.20 -2.48 9.35
N LYS A 600 34.44 -3.56 9.58
CA LYS A 600 34.90 -4.92 9.25
C LYS A 600 33.90 -5.66 8.36
N ILE A 601 32.61 -5.72 8.73
CA ILE A 601 31.64 -6.55 8.02
C ILE A 601 31.19 -5.86 6.74
N GLU A 602 30.82 -4.58 6.76
CA GLU A 602 30.42 -3.86 5.53
C GLU A 602 31.51 -3.84 4.46
N PRO A 603 32.79 -3.54 4.77
CA PRO A 603 33.86 -3.66 3.78
C PRO A 603 34.06 -5.08 3.25
N LEU A 604 33.97 -6.10 4.13
CA LEU A 604 34.03 -7.52 3.74
C LEU A 604 32.93 -7.89 2.74
N LEU A 605 31.73 -7.36 2.93
CA LEU A 605 30.58 -7.57 2.04
C LEU A 605 30.78 -6.83 0.70
N ALA A 606 31.32 -5.62 0.73
CA ALA A 606 31.65 -4.87 -0.49
C ALA A 606 32.67 -5.65 -1.35
N ASP A 607 33.73 -6.17 -0.73
CA ASP A 607 34.72 -7.02 -1.43
C ASP A 607 34.08 -8.31 -1.97
N ALA A 608 33.18 -8.92 -1.22
CA ALA A 608 32.43 -10.10 -1.66
C ALA A 608 31.56 -9.82 -2.88
N TYR A 609 30.93 -8.66 -2.95
CA TYR A 609 30.09 -8.29 -4.09
C TYR A 609 30.91 -7.87 -5.31
N GLU A 610 32.09 -7.31 -5.14
CA GLU A 610 33.02 -7.09 -6.25
C GLU A 610 33.50 -8.45 -6.82
N GLU A 611 33.84 -9.40 -5.95
CA GLU A 611 34.18 -10.78 -6.37
C GLU A 611 33.02 -11.44 -7.14
N LEU A 612 31.78 -11.29 -6.65
CA LEU A 612 30.60 -11.83 -7.34
C LEU A 612 30.41 -11.18 -8.71
N LYS A 613 30.54 -9.85 -8.81
CA LYS A 613 30.47 -9.10 -10.07
C LYS A 613 31.46 -9.61 -11.09
N GLU A 614 32.71 -9.79 -10.69
CA GLU A 614 33.78 -10.34 -11.57
C GLU A 614 33.46 -11.78 -12.00
N TYR A 615 33.02 -12.62 -11.05
CA TYR A 615 32.73 -14.03 -11.29
C TYR A 615 31.60 -14.25 -12.31
N VAL A 616 30.53 -13.45 -12.28
CA VAL A 616 29.42 -13.56 -13.22
C VAL A 616 29.56 -12.62 -14.43
N ASN A 617 30.70 -11.92 -14.56
CA ASN A 617 30.95 -10.89 -15.57
C ASN A 617 29.82 -9.84 -15.62
N ALA A 618 29.35 -9.36 -14.46
CA ALA A 618 28.26 -8.39 -14.39
C ALA A 618 28.66 -7.07 -15.04
N TYR A 619 27.66 -6.33 -15.56
CA TYR A 619 27.85 -5.04 -16.22
C TYR A 619 28.54 -4.03 -15.30
N GLU A 620 28.05 -3.92 -14.06
CA GLU A 620 28.60 -3.03 -13.04
C GLU A 620 28.34 -3.58 -11.65
N GLN A 621 29.17 -3.24 -10.65
CA GLN A 621 28.87 -3.57 -9.25
C GLN A 621 27.90 -2.53 -8.65
N LYS A 622 26.71 -2.96 -8.23
CA LYS A 622 25.66 -2.11 -7.66
C LYS A 622 25.20 -2.56 -6.26
N MET A 623 25.61 -3.74 -5.79
CA MET A 623 25.15 -4.25 -4.49
C MET A 623 25.81 -3.49 -3.34
N VAL A 624 24.97 -2.93 -2.47
CA VAL A 624 25.41 -2.28 -1.23
C VAL A 624 24.57 -2.87 -0.09
N MET A 625 25.27 -3.53 0.84
CA MET A 625 24.66 -4.06 2.04
C MET A 625 25.14 -3.26 3.25
N ALA A 626 24.22 -2.69 3.99
CA ALA A 626 24.51 -1.85 5.13
C ALA A 626 23.87 -2.41 6.41
N ARG A 627 24.45 -2.08 7.57
CA ARG A 627 23.86 -2.42 8.86
C ARG A 627 22.54 -1.69 9.07
N GLU A 628 21.49 -2.46 9.39
CA GLU A 628 20.16 -1.95 9.70
C GLU A 628 19.96 -1.81 11.22
N ILE A 629 19.88 -2.94 11.96
CA ILE A 629 19.66 -2.92 13.41
C ILE A 629 20.80 -3.58 14.20
N ILE A 630 20.96 -3.14 15.46
CA ILE A 630 21.69 -3.86 16.50
C ILE A 630 20.71 -4.11 17.65
N ALA A 631 20.53 -5.39 17.98
CA ALA A 631 19.63 -5.81 19.05
C ALA A 631 20.41 -6.57 20.13
N SER A 632 20.10 -6.27 21.40
CA SER A 632 20.68 -6.98 22.54
C SER A 632 20.20 -8.42 22.60
N ARG A 633 18.93 -8.67 22.23
CA ARG A 633 18.31 -9.99 22.26
C ARG A 633 17.29 -10.13 21.12
N VAL A 634 17.28 -11.29 20.48
CA VAL A 634 16.34 -11.63 19.40
C VAL A 634 15.81 -13.06 19.65
N VAL A 635 14.53 -13.27 19.45
CA VAL A 635 13.92 -14.61 19.47
C VAL A 635 13.35 -14.92 18.09
N PHE A 636 13.87 -15.96 17.44
CA PHE A 636 13.33 -16.47 16.18
C PHE A 636 12.42 -17.68 16.46
N THR A 637 11.20 -17.66 15.91
CA THR A 637 10.24 -18.77 16.02
C THR A 637 9.97 -19.50 14.71
N GLY A 638 10.38 -18.91 13.59
CA GLY A 638 10.20 -19.47 12.25
C GLY A 638 10.44 -18.46 11.15
N LYS A 639 10.29 -18.88 9.91
CA LYS A 639 10.46 -18.00 8.74
C LYS A 639 9.58 -16.76 8.86
N LYS A 640 10.19 -15.58 8.76
CA LYS A 640 9.52 -14.27 8.86
C LYS A 640 8.79 -14.05 10.20
N ARG A 641 9.23 -14.72 11.28
CA ARG A 641 8.63 -14.60 12.60
C ARG A 641 9.71 -14.45 13.67
N TYR A 642 9.87 -13.25 14.20
CA TYR A 642 10.83 -12.94 15.26
C TYR A 642 10.43 -11.71 16.06
N ILE A 643 11.04 -11.57 17.24
CA ILE A 643 11.00 -10.38 18.08
C ILE A 643 12.43 -9.96 18.43
N ALA A 644 12.67 -8.67 18.53
CA ALA A 644 13.99 -8.13 18.81
C ALA A 644 13.93 -6.90 19.74
N ASN A 645 14.90 -6.83 20.64
CA ASN A 645 15.12 -5.70 21.54
C ASN A 645 16.18 -4.77 20.90
N VAL A 646 15.75 -3.82 20.08
CA VAL A 646 16.60 -2.98 19.24
C VAL A 646 17.17 -1.80 20.01
N LEU A 647 18.49 -1.70 20.04
CA LEU A 647 19.24 -0.60 20.63
C LEU A 647 19.63 0.49 19.63
N ASN A 648 19.94 0.08 18.39
CA ASN A 648 20.34 1.00 17.33
C ASN A 648 19.65 0.62 16.02
N ASN A 649 19.20 1.61 15.28
CA ASN A 649 18.59 1.45 13.97
C ASN A 649 19.19 2.45 12.98
N GLU A 650 19.83 1.98 11.91
CA GLU A 650 20.47 2.79 10.87
C GLU A 650 21.37 3.93 11.42
N GLY A 651 22.10 3.66 12.50
CA GLY A 651 22.98 4.64 13.16
C GLY A 651 22.33 5.49 14.26
N VAL A 652 21.02 5.40 14.43
CA VAL A 652 20.29 6.10 15.51
C VAL A 652 20.29 5.23 16.76
N GLN A 653 21.05 5.63 17.76
CA GLN A 653 21.05 5.00 19.08
C GLN A 653 19.80 5.41 19.85
N TYR A 654 19.04 4.43 20.36
CA TYR A 654 17.85 4.68 21.18
C TYR A 654 18.23 4.85 22.66
N SER A 655 17.59 5.81 23.35
CA SER A 655 17.73 6.02 24.79
C SER A 655 17.16 4.89 25.65
N SER A 656 16.22 4.12 25.07
CA SER A 656 15.69 2.88 25.65
C SER A 656 15.43 1.92 24.50
N PRO A 657 15.65 0.60 24.71
CA PRO A 657 15.44 -0.39 23.67
C PRO A 657 14.03 -0.36 23.07
N LYS A 658 13.91 -0.47 21.75
CA LYS A 658 12.64 -0.54 21.06
C LYS A 658 12.34 -1.96 20.64
N LEU A 659 11.11 -2.41 20.89
CA LEU A 659 10.62 -3.71 20.45
C LEU A 659 10.37 -3.68 18.94
N LYS A 660 11.10 -4.49 18.16
CA LYS A 660 10.80 -4.81 16.76
C LYS A 660 10.11 -6.17 16.69
N VAL A 661 8.96 -6.23 16.02
CA VAL A 661 8.16 -7.46 15.88
C VAL A 661 7.88 -7.73 14.43
N THR A 662 8.16 -8.93 13.97
CA THR A 662 7.88 -9.35 12.60
C THR A 662 7.08 -10.65 12.58
N GLY A 663 5.96 -10.64 11.85
CA GLY A 663 5.15 -11.83 11.59
C GLY A 663 4.41 -12.42 12.79
N ILE A 664 4.58 -11.88 13.99
CA ILE A 664 3.87 -12.29 15.21
C ILE A 664 2.46 -11.67 15.24
N GLU A 665 1.57 -12.28 15.99
CA GLU A 665 0.16 -11.89 16.04
C GLU A 665 -0.08 -10.48 16.60
N SER A 666 0.86 -9.92 17.35
CA SER A 666 0.78 -8.52 17.85
C SER A 666 0.75 -7.46 16.73
N VAL A 667 1.33 -7.74 15.57
CA VAL A 667 1.33 -6.83 14.42
C VAL A 667 0.31 -7.22 13.34
N ARG A 668 -0.49 -8.28 13.57
CA ARG A 668 -1.48 -8.74 12.59
C ARG A 668 -2.84 -8.09 12.82
N SER A 669 -3.42 -7.49 11.79
CA SER A 669 -4.78 -6.94 11.83
C SER A 669 -5.88 -7.99 12.06
N SER A 670 -5.53 -9.26 12.01
CA SER A 670 -6.45 -10.39 12.30
C SER A 670 -6.51 -10.76 13.77
N THR A 671 -5.73 -10.12 14.64
CA THR A 671 -5.70 -10.29 16.09
C THR A 671 -6.40 -9.10 16.73
N PRO A 672 -7.30 -9.29 17.71
CA PRO A 672 -7.97 -8.20 18.40
C PRO A 672 -6.98 -7.21 19.03
N GLN A 673 -7.31 -5.92 19.03
CA GLN A 673 -6.39 -4.87 19.51
C GLN A 673 -5.95 -5.09 20.95
N VAL A 674 -6.85 -5.47 21.84
CA VAL A 674 -6.53 -5.79 23.23
C VAL A 674 -5.52 -6.93 23.31
N CYS A 675 -5.72 -7.99 22.51
CA CYS A 675 -4.79 -9.12 22.46
C CYS A 675 -3.43 -8.71 21.93
N ARG A 676 -3.37 -7.83 20.90
CA ARG A 676 -2.09 -7.31 20.39
C ARG A 676 -1.32 -6.55 21.48
N GLN A 677 -2.01 -5.73 22.28
CA GLN A 677 -1.39 -5.03 23.41
C GLN A 677 -0.91 -5.97 24.51
N LEU A 678 -1.69 -7.01 24.82
CA LEU A 678 -1.28 -8.03 25.79
C LEU A 678 -0.06 -8.81 25.26
N ILE A 679 -0.09 -9.24 24.01
CA ILE A 679 1.05 -9.92 23.37
C ILE A 679 2.28 -9.00 23.42
N GLU A 680 2.18 -7.73 23.01
CA GLU A 680 3.32 -6.80 23.03
C GLU A 680 3.95 -6.66 24.41
N LYS A 681 3.13 -6.57 25.46
CA LYS A 681 3.63 -6.53 26.84
C LYS A 681 4.37 -7.81 27.21
N THR A 682 3.80 -8.97 26.84
CA THR A 682 4.44 -10.27 27.09
C THR A 682 5.77 -10.39 26.32
N LEU A 683 5.84 -9.91 25.07
CA LEU A 683 7.07 -9.92 24.29
C LEU A 683 8.18 -9.09 24.93
N LYS A 684 7.82 -7.95 25.53
CA LYS A 684 8.78 -7.12 26.30
C LYS A 684 9.29 -7.85 27.54
N LEU A 685 8.42 -8.60 28.22
CA LEU A 685 8.84 -9.43 29.38
C LEU A 685 9.76 -10.58 28.93
N ILE A 686 9.43 -11.28 27.85
CA ILE A 686 10.27 -12.37 27.30
C ILE A 686 11.69 -11.87 26.96
N LEU A 687 11.81 -10.66 26.43
CA LEU A 687 13.12 -10.10 26.04
C LEU A 687 13.93 -9.52 27.21
N ASN A 688 13.30 -9.14 28.33
CA ASN A 688 13.97 -8.39 29.39
C ASN A 688 13.91 -9.06 30.76
N GLU A 689 12.96 -9.97 31.01
CA GLU A 689 12.70 -10.61 32.29
C GLU A 689 12.87 -12.15 32.19
N ASP A 690 12.50 -12.84 33.24
CA ASP A 690 12.56 -14.31 33.33
C ASP A 690 11.21 -14.99 33.04
N GLU A 691 11.23 -16.31 32.99
CA GLU A 691 10.05 -17.17 32.77
C GLU A 691 8.95 -16.93 33.82
N PHE A 692 9.32 -16.73 35.09
CA PHE A 692 8.34 -16.53 36.16
C PHE A 692 7.54 -15.24 36.00
N ALA A 693 8.21 -14.17 35.62
CA ALA A 693 7.55 -12.89 35.34
C ALA A 693 6.54 -13.02 34.20
N VAL A 694 6.88 -13.76 33.14
CA VAL A 694 5.99 -14.03 31.98
C VAL A 694 4.79 -14.86 32.42
N GLN A 695 4.99 -15.94 33.20
CA GLN A 695 3.90 -16.80 33.71
C GLN A 695 2.93 -16.03 34.61
N ALA A 696 3.46 -15.17 35.51
CA ALA A 696 2.65 -14.31 36.37
C ALA A 696 1.79 -13.34 35.55
N PHE A 697 2.36 -12.75 34.49
CA PHE A 697 1.63 -11.85 33.62
C PHE A 697 0.53 -12.57 32.83
N ILE A 698 0.80 -13.76 32.29
CA ILE A 698 -0.20 -14.57 31.56
C ILE A 698 -1.40 -14.86 32.46
N LYS A 699 -1.18 -15.26 33.71
CA LYS A 699 -2.25 -15.51 34.68
C LYS A 699 -3.10 -14.23 34.91
N GLN A 700 -2.46 -13.10 35.20
CA GLN A 700 -3.15 -11.83 35.40
C GLN A 700 -3.95 -11.40 34.14
N ALA A 701 -3.39 -11.60 32.94
CA ALA A 701 -4.04 -11.28 31.67
C ALA A 701 -5.30 -12.12 31.46
N ARG A 702 -5.29 -13.44 31.81
CA ARG A 702 -6.44 -14.34 31.70
C ARG A 702 -7.60 -13.87 32.58
N ASP A 703 -7.30 -13.46 33.82
CA ASP A 703 -8.33 -13.01 34.76
C ASP A 703 -9.01 -11.72 34.29
N LYS A 704 -8.23 -10.75 33.78
CA LYS A 704 -8.75 -9.48 33.26
C LYS A 704 -9.52 -9.65 31.96
N PHE A 705 -9.14 -10.60 31.13
CA PHE A 705 -9.73 -10.82 29.81
C PHE A 705 -11.23 -11.19 29.88
N LYS A 706 -11.64 -11.92 30.90
CA LYS A 706 -13.04 -12.36 31.09
C LYS A 706 -14.03 -11.20 31.34
N GLY A 707 -13.55 -10.04 31.75
CA GLY A 707 -14.36 -8.85 31.99
C GLY A 707 -14.45 -7.87 30.82
N LEU A 708 -13.81 -8.19 29.67
CA LEU A 708 -13.80 -7.29 28.51
C LEU A 708 -15.06 -7.42 27.66
N PRO A 709 -15.48 -6.34 26.95
CA PRO A 709 -16.55 -6.42 25.95
C PRO A 709 -16.25 -7.46 24.87
N VAL A 710 -17.27 -8.12 24.36
CA VAL A 710 -17.11 -9.13 23.30
C VAL A 710 -16.52 -8.54 22.03
N GLU A 711 -16.84 -7.31 21.73
CA GLU A 711 -16.34 -6.55 20.56
C GLU A 711 -14.83 -6.35 20.61
N ASP A 712 -14.26 -6.22 21.79
CA ASP A 712 -12.82 -5.99 22.00
C ASP A 712 -12.00 -7.28 21.89
N VAL A 713 -12.61 -8.42 22.19
CA VAL A 713 -11.92 -9.73 22.18
C VAL A 713 -12.20 -10.56 20.93
N ALA A 714 -13.18 -10.18 20.10
CA ALA A 714 -13.56 -10.89 18.90
C ALA A 714 -12.53 -10.74 17.77
N PHE A 715 -12.31 -11.79 16.99
CA PHE A 715 -11.34 -11.84 15.90
C PHE A 715 -11.77 -11.04 14.69
N PRO A 716 -10.99 -10.04 14.24
CA PRO A 716 -11.22 -9.39 12.96
C PRO A 716 -10.88 -10.32 11.78
N ARG A 717 -11.77 -10.42 10.77
CA ARG A 717 -11.54 -11.19 9.54
C ARG A 717 -12.25 -10.56 8.34
N GLY A 718 -11.64 -10.70 7.14
CA GLY A 718 -12.32 -10.40 5.90
C GLY A 718 -13.16 -11.60 5.45
N VAL A 719 -14.37 -11.35 4.94
CA VAL A 719 -15.28 -12.39 4.45
C VAL A 719 -15.24 -12.44 2.93
N ASN A 720 -14.70 -13.51 2.38
CA ASN A 720 -14.67 -13.75 0.95
C ASN A 720 -15.43 -15.03 0.60
N ASN A 721 -16.05 -15.06 -0.58
CA ASN A 721 -16.82 -16.22 -1.07
C ASN A 721 -17.97 -16.60 -0.13
N LEU A 722 -18.66 -15.63 0.45
CA LEU A 722 -19.72 -15.82 1.45
C LEU A 722 -20.77 -16.87 1.00
N TRP A 723 -21.16 -16.86 -0.27
CA TRP A 723 -22.22 -17.73 -0.80
C TRP A 723 -21.72 -18.83 -1.75
N LYS A 724 -20.39 -18.94 -1.95
CA LYS A 724 -19.85 -19.97 -2.87
C LYS A 724 -20.16 -21.35 -2.34
N LYS A 725 -20.77 -22.21 -3.18
CA LYS A 725 -20.89 -23.65 -2.92
C LYS A 725 -19.50 -24.25 -2.89
N GLN A 726 -19.18 -24.97 -1.82
CA GLN A 726 -17.88 -25.63 -1.69
C GLN A 726 -17.88 -26.97 -2.39
N LYS A 727 -16.69 -27.37 -2.88
CA LYS A 727 -16.46 -28.75 -3.35
C LYS A 727 -16.57 -29.70 -2.15
N GLU A 728 -17.08 -30.90 -2.39
CA GLU A 728 -17.13 -31.95 -1.35
C GLU A 728 -15.77 -32.16 -0.70
N GLY A 729 -15.75 -32.23 0.64
CA GLY A 729 -14.54 -32.47 1.43
C GLY A 729 -13.80 -31.23 1.95
N ILE A 730 -14.15 -30.00 1.53
CA ILE A 730 -13.53 -28.77 2.02
C ILE A 730 -14.49 -28.06 2.99
N GLY A 731 -14.12 -27.94 4.26
CA GLY A 731 -14.93 -27.26 5.29
C GLY A 731 -15.07 -25.75 5.03
N VAL A 732 -16.24 -25.19 5.38
CA VAL A 732 -16.45 -23.73 5.33
C VAL A 732 -15.54 -23.05 6.35
N PRO A 733 -14.75 -22.02 5.99
CA PRO A 733 -13.96 -21.27 6.95
C PRO A 733 -14.83 -20.77 8.12
N ILE A 734 -14.31 -20.85 9.34
CA ILE A 734 -15.07 -20.60 10.57
C ILE A 734 -15.76 -19.22 10.58
N HIS A 735 -15.07 -18.17 10.13
CA HIS A 735 -15.58 -16.81 10.05
C HIS A 735 -16.68 -16.64 8.99
N VAL A 736 -16.60 -17.39 7.87
CA VAL A 736 -17.64 -17.39 6.82
C VAL A 736 -18.89 -18.10 7.33
N ARG A 737 -18.74 -19.21 8.05
CA ARG A 737 -19.84 -19.90 8.71
C ARG A 737 -20.52 -19.00 9.75
N ALA A 738 -19.73 -18.30 10.57
CA ALA A 738 -20.22 -17.33 11.53
C ALA A 738 -20.99 -16.18 10.88
N ALA A 739 -20.48 -15.63 9.77
CA ALA A 739 -21.13 -14.57 9.00
C ALA A 739 -22.48 -15.00 8.38
N ARG A 740 -22.53 -16.23 7.81
CA ARG A 740 -23.78 -16.81 7.29
C ARG A 740 -24.84 -16.93 8.39
N LYS A 741 -24.42 -17.38 9.59
CA LYS A 741 -25.33 -17.52 10.73
C LYS A 741 -25.84 -16.19 11.23
N TYR A 742 -24.97 -15.16 11.29
CA TYR A 742 -25.37 -13.79 11.59
C TYR A 742 -26.46 -13.29 10.63
N ASN A 743 -26.22 -13.36 9.32
CA ASN A 743 -27.18 -12.95 8.31
C ASN A 743 -28.53 -13.70 8.41
N HIS A 744 -28.47 -15.00 8.73
CA HIS A 744 -29.66 -15.78 8.96
C HIS A 744 -30.44 -15.29 10.17
N MET A 745 -29.77 -15.03 11.31
CA MET A 745 -30.43 -14.55 12.54
C MET A 745 -30.99 -13.14 12.39
N VAL A 746 -30.30 -12.24 11.66
CA VAL A 746 -30.82 -10.90 11.33
C VAL A 746 -32.15 -11.01 10.58
N LYS A 747 -32.22 -11.91 9.57
CA LYS A 747 -33.45 -12.15 8.78
C LYS A 747 -34.53 -12.83 9.59
N GLU A 748 -34.21 -13.90 10.31
CA GLU A 748 -35.14 -14.68 11.14
C GLU A 748 -35.83 -13.82 12.22
N LYS A 749 -35.09 -12.87 12.79
CA LYS A 749 -35.60 -11.96 13.82
C LYS A 749 -36.12 -10.62 13.27
N ASN A 750 -36.22 -10.46 11.94
CA ASN A 750 -36.67 -9.22 11.27
C ASN A 750 -35.88 -7.96 11.68
N LEU A 751 -34.56 -8.08 11.84
CA LEU A 751 -33.66 -7.03 12.31
C LEU A 751 -32.93 -6.29 11.18
N ASN A 752 -33.31 -6.50 9.91
CA ASN A 752 -32.65 -5.89 8.74
C ASN A 752 -32.71 -4.35 8.76
N ASN A 753 -33.67 -3.76 9.46
CA ASN A 753 -33.80 -2.30 9.59
C ASN A 753 -32.83 -1.72 10.63
N LYS A 754 -32.26 -2.57 11.51
CA LYS A 754 -31.40 -2.15 12.60
C LYS A 754 -29.94 -2.54 12.37
N TYR A 755 -29.71 -3.67 11.73
CA TYR A 755 -28.37 -4.23 11.53
C TYR A 755 -28.13 -4.58 10.07
N GLU A 756 -26.99 -4.14 9.55
CA GLU A 756 -26.52 -4.48 8.23
C GLU A 756 -26.27 -5.99 8.09
N THR A 757 -26.59 -6.54 6.94
CA THR A 757 -26.15 -7.90 6.59
C THR A 757 -24.73 -7.90 6.08
N ILE A 758 -23.95 -8.87 6.50
CA ILE A 758 -22.56 -9.05 6.07
C ILE A 758 -22.54 -9.40 4.59
N GLN A 759 -21.72 -8.70 3.81
CA GLN A 759 -21.53 -8.89 2.39
C GLN A 759 -20.17 -9.52 2.06
N ASN A 760 -20.00 -9.88 0.79
CA ASN A 760 -18.72 -10.38 0.32
C ASN A 760 -17.70 -9.24 0.24
N GLY A 761 -16.54 -9.42 0.83
CA GLY A 761 -15.51 -8.39 0.94
C GLY A 761 -15.48 -7.65 2.28
N ASP A 762 -16.55 -7.77 3.08
CA ASP A 762 -16.63 -7.09 4.37
C ASP A 762 -15.56 -7.56 5.36
N LYS A 763 -15.12 -6.62 6.19
CA LYS A 763 -14.40 -6.93 7.42
C LYS A 763 -15.37 -7.05 8.59
N ILE A 764 -15.33 -8.18 9.28
CA ILE A 764 -16.21 -8.52 10.40
C ILE A 764 -15.38 -8.91 11.61
N LYS A 765 -16.02 -8.96 12.76
CA LYS A 765 -15.50 -9.62 13.96
C LYS A 765 -16.26 -10.93 14.19
N PHE A 766 -15.58 -11.97 14.71
CA PHE A 766 -16.25 -13.20 15.13
C PHE A 766 -15.74 -13.67 16.47
N THR A 767 -16.60 -14.34 17.24
CA THR A 767 -16.26 -14.89 18.55
C THR A 767 -16.72 -16.34 18.69
N TYR A 768 -16.04 -17.08 19.57
CA TYR A 768 -16.44 -18.43 19.96
C TYR A 768 -17.59 -18.39 20.95
N LEU A 769 -18.47 -19.38 20.87
CA LEU A 769 -19.62 -19.55 21.74
C LEU A 769 -19.63 -20.94 22.40
N LYS A 770 -19.95 -20.98 23.69
CA LYS A 770 -20.26 -22.22 24.43
C LYS A 770 -21.52 -22.88 23.89
N MET A 771 -21.57 -24.19 23.92
CA MET A 771 -22.73 -24.99 23.51
C MET A 771 -23.41 -25.62 24.73
N PRO A 772 -24.74 -25.78 24.71
CA PRO A 772 -25.73 -25.33 23.71
C PRO A 772 -26.04 -23.83 23.81
N ASN A 773 -26.40 -23.19 22.69
CA ASN A 773 -26.78 -21.79 22.64
C ASN A 773 -27.88 -21.52 21.60
N PRO A 774 -28.54 -20.32 21.58
CA PRO A 774 -29.63 -19.98 20.65
C PRO A 774 -29.22 -20.02 19.18
N ALA A 775 -27.96 -19.74 18.85
CA ALA A 775 -27.47 -19.79 17.48
C ALA A 775 -27.28 -21.24 16.96
N LYS A 776 -27.26 -22.25 17.85
CA LYS A 776 -26.92 -23.66 17.52
C LYS A 776 -25.62 -23.78 16.73
N GLN A 777 -24.66 -22.87 17.02
CA GLN A 777 -23.33 -22.80 16.41
C GLN A 777 -22.32 -22.42 17.48
N ASN A 778 -21.10 -22.96 17.36
CA ASN A 778 -20.00 -22.62 18.27
C ASN A 778 -19.27 -21.30 17.94
N VAL A 779 -19.77 -20.53 16.96
CA VAL A 779 -19.24 -19.23 16.56
C VAL A 779 -20.36 -18.34 16.04
N ILE A 780 -20.18 -17.02 16.21
CA ILE A 780 -21.02 -15.98 15.61
C ILE A 780 -20.13 -14.83 15.11
N ALA A 781 -20.51 -14.21 14.01
CA ALA A 781 -19.87 -12.98 13.53
C ALA A 781 -20.81 -11.77 13.71
N PHE A 782 -20.24 -10.60 13.58
CA PHE A 782 -20.94 -9.32 13.57
C PHE A 782 -20.09 -8.24 12.93
N PRO A 783 -20.69 -7.23 12.27
CA PRO A 783 -19.92 -6.16 11.63
C PRO A 783 -19.21 -5.23 12.62
N ILE A 784 -19.92 -4.75 13.66
CA ILE A 784 -19.42 -3.79 14.66
C ILE A 784 -19.68 -4.33 16.06
N ILE A 785 -20.96 -4.51 16.42
CA ILE A 785 -21.43 -4.98 17.73
C ILE A 785 -22.23 -6.26 17.57
N LEU A 786 -22.19 -7.11 18.60
CA LEU A 786 -23.01 -8.31 18.66
C LEU A 786 -24.45 -7.88 19.04
N PRO A 787 -25.49 -8.11 18.19
CA PRO A 787 -26.85 -7.72 18.51
C PRO A 787 -27.34 -8.29 19.84
N ASN A 788 -27.83 -7.46 20.73
CA ASN A 788 -28.41 -7.87 22.01
C ASN A 788 -29.61 -8.80 21.83
N GLU A 789 -30.37 -8.60 20.75
CA GLU A 789 -31.56 -9.40 20.40
C GLU A 789 -31.21 -10.87 20.07
N PHE A 790 -29.93 -11.16 19.83
CA PHE A 790 -29.49 -12.55 19.65
C PHE A 790 -29.40 -13.33 20.95
N ASP A 791 -29.31 -12.64 22.11
CA ASP A 791 -29.13 -13.23 23.44
C ASP A 791 -27.91 -14.18 23.50
N LEU A 792 -26.80 -13.77 22.89
CA LEU A 792 -25.60 -14.61 22.78
C LEU A 792 -24.44 -14.17 23.65
N VAL A 793 -24.43 -12.96 24.20
CA VAL A 793 -23.31 -12.43 25.01
C VAL A 793 -22.95 -13.36 26.18
N ARG A 794 -23.93 -13.92 26.89
CA ARG A 794 -23.72 -14.85 28.00
C ARG A 794 -23.13 -16.21 27.58
N PHE A 795 -23.16 -16.53 26.30
CA PHE A 795 -22.60 -17.76 25.74
C PHE A 795 -21.21 -17.57 25.16
N VAL A 796 -20.64 -16.38 25.23
CA VAL A 796 -19.28 -16.13 24.72
C VAL A 796 -18.28 -17.00 25.47
N ASP A 797 -17.45 -17.72 24.74
CA ASP A 797 -16.43 -18.59 25.32
C ASP A 797 -15.11 -17.82 25.47
N TYR A 798 -15.00 -17.04 26.53
CA TYR A 798 -13.84 -16.23 26.84
C TYR A 798 -12.55 -17.03 27.02
N ASP A 799 -12.66 -18.26 27.52
CA ASP A 799 -11.48 -19.14 27.71
C ASP A 799 -10.94 -19.58 26.35
N MET A 800 -11.82 -20.10 25.48
CA MET A 800 -11.44 -20.45 24.10
C MET A 800 -10.95 -19.22 23.32
N GLN A 801 -11.60 -18.06 23.54
CA GLN A 801 -11.22 -16.80 22.89
C GLN A 801 -9.82 -16.36 23.33
N PHE A 802 -9.52 -16.40 24.62
CA PHE A 802 -8.20 -16.09 25.19
C PHE A 802 -7.12 -17.05 24.67
N ASP A 803 -7.40 -18.34 24.70
CA ASP A 803 -6.46 -19.36 24.26
C ASP A 803 -6.08 -19.15 22.78
N LYS A 804 -7.07 -18.92 21.91
CA LYS A 804 -6.84 -18.74 20.46
C LYS A 804 -6.23 -17.40 20.08
N SER A 805 -6.57 -16.31 20.79
CA SER A 805 -6.15 -14.95 20.40
C SER A 805 -4.87 -14.49 21.07
N TYR A 806 -4.54 -15.04 22.23
CA TYR A 806 -3.39 -14.62 23.02
C TYR A 806 -2.45 -15.77 23.38
N LEU A 807 -2.98 -16.86 23.97
CA LEU A 807 -2.13 -17.90 24.57
C LEU A 807 -1.39 -18.73 23.53
N GLU A 808 -2.08 -19.22 22.48
CA GLU A 808 -1.43 -19.99 21.40
C GLU A 808 -0.30 -19.20 20.71
N PRO A 809 -0.47 -17.91 20.33
CA PRO A 809 0.63 -17.08 19.82
C PRO A 809 1.82 -16.99 20.76
N ILE A 810 1.59 -16.79 22.05
CA ILE A 810 2.65 -16.68 23.06
C ILE A 810 3.33 -18.04 23.28
N LYS A 811 2.56 -19.11 23.38
CA LYS A 811 3.08 -20.47 23.53
C LYS A 811 4.10 -20.83 22.44
N ASN A 812 3.79 -20.50 21.17
CA ASN A 812 4.72 -20.73 20.07
C ASN A 812 6.08 -20.01 20.24
N ILE A 813 6.10 -18.91 20.99
CA ILE A 813 7.33 -18.15 21.25
C ILE A 813 8.06 -18.77 22.46
N LEU A 814 7.32 -19.11 23.50
CA LEU A 814 7.88 -19.74 24.69
C LEU A 814 8.47 -21.12 24.37
N ASP A 815 7.76 -21.92 23.56
CA ASP A 815 8.25 -23.23 23.09
C ASP A 815 9.58 -23.12 22.32
N ALA A 816 9.79 -22.02 21.58
CA ALA A 816 11.04 -21.77 20.84
C ALA A 816 12.25 -21.45 21.76
N ILE A 817 12.00 -21.10 23.01
CA ILE A 817 13.03 -20.76 24.00
C ILE A 817 12.99 -21.68 25.22
N ASP A 818 12.30 -22.82 25.14
CA ASP A 818 12.15 -23.85 26.16
C ASP A 818 11.51 -23.32 27.47
N TRP A 819 10.62 -22.31 27.38
CA TRP A 819 9.85 -21.78 28.49
C TRP A 819 8.43 -22.32 28.50
N ASN A 820 7.86 -22.47 29.69
CA ASN A 820 6.50 -22.98 29.88
C ASN A 820 5.51 -21.85 30.16
N VAL A 821 4.27 -22.06 29.72
CA VAL A 821 3.16 -21.11 29.95
C VAL A 821 2.75 -21.04 31.41
N GLU A 822 2.84 -22.14 32.11
CA GLU A 822 2.46 -22.31 33.54
C GLU A 822 3.57 -23.00 34.29
N LYS A 823 3.69 -22.71 35.60
CA LYS A 823 4.64 -23.39 36.47
C LYS A 823 4.38 -24.90 36.45
N GLN A 824 5.34 -25.66 36.01
CA GLN A 824 5.29 -27.11 36.15
C GLN A 824 5.54 -27.44 37.61
N ASN A 825 4.60 -28.18 38.25
CA ASN A 825 4.84 -28.76 39.57
C ASN A 825 5.96 -29.78 39.45
N THR A 826 7.12 -29.46 39.97
CA THR A 826 8.21 -30.47 40.10
C THR A 826 7.91 -31.43 41.22
N LEU A 827 8.52 -32.62 41.17
CA LEU A 827 8.41 -33.59 42.29
C LEU A 827 8.86 -32.98 43.63
N GLU A 828 9.73 -31.98 43.58
CA GLU A 828 10.19 -31.21 44.77
C GLU A 828 9.07 -30.36 45.38
N ASP A 829 8.13 -29.81 44.57
CA ASP A 829 6.95 -29.06 45.06
C ASP A 829 5.95 -29.99 45.80
N PHE A 830 6.06 -31.31 45.62
CA PHE A 830 5.23 -32.32 46.33
C PHE A 830 5.86 -32.84 47.64
N PHE A 831 7.17 -32.65 47.84
CA PHE A 831 7.92 -33.17 49.00
C PHE A 831 8.50 -32.06 49.88
N GLY A 832 8.21 -30.76 49.61
CA GLY A 832 8.65 -29.63 50.40
C GLY A 832 7.75 -29.25 51.56
#